data_e7116e692d3537b6de53eea4d76dba39
#
_entry.id   e7116e692d3537b6de53eea4d76dba39
#
_cell.length_a   1.000
_cell.length_b   1.000
_cell.length_c   1.000
_cell.angle_alpha   90.00
_cell.angle_beta   90.00
_cell.angle_gamma   90.00
#
_symmetry.space_group_name_H-M   'P 1'
#
loop_
_entity.id
_entity.type
_entity.pdbx_description
1 polymer ?
#
loop_
_entity_poly.entity_id
_entity_poly.type
_entity_poly.pdbx_seq_one_letter_code
_entity_poly.pdbx_strand_id
1 'polypeptide(L)'
;MTVLRDYAAATSQPTLADPDGPGRFDEVVGPDGSLRPAWKGLAELAVSLTPADMYRVDSDIARFLADDGVTYARPGDRQGPWRLDPVPLVIDAPTWTPLEKGLAQRAELFNALLVDLYGEQRLLAEGVVPPAVVLGHGGFTRAVARRSLGEEPIDPRPLVFSATDLARDAAGDWRVIGDRAQAPSGLGYAMENRRVISRVVPELYREAGLHRMEPYFWALRSALIQSANGDLADPRVVVLSPGTHSETAYDQAFVASTLGFPLVQGSDLLVRDGWVYLRQGRGRMERVDVILRRVDAAWSDPLELRGESQLGVAGLVEAVRRGRVRVVNGLGSGVLENPGLAPYLPAACETLLGEPLLLQGLTTHWCGEPDGLRAVLDSLENPARPLHLRPIDGPSTDLERLPTARVVERILDEPHRYVGQERLPFSQVPTWRSGAARPRPVTLRTFTLRYGGSYRPLVGGLANVYDDGGFRSSASKDVWVLKADPADADQGLAEVMSMTAARAVAVTVPRVLEDLFWVGRYAERAEDMLRLLIVTHTISEDFRTRPGTVGGASLSVLLGTIGRLAGRQLDDLDAEFRSLLTDADRVGSVAHSIENLRTALTDVRDQLSADTWRAFGVVERAHEALAENPHSHQVADTAGRILTGVLSLQGVFASMMRDDGWHMIGAGRALERSLQLVHLLRSTTTVRRGIDVDRTVLNAVLEAAESAVTHRRRYRGYVRPAGVLELLVVDPDNPRSLAFSLAEVRDHVAALPASTGSTRPERLVENLLAEVEDQSVAELVAIGGVNRPNLESFLDDTLDRLGRLGESVEELHLRSGPPPRSFGALAIVDSLPAEPATGTIPAITEPLADDVRSTGEGA
;
A
#
# COMPACT_ATOMS: atom_id res chain seq x y z
N MET A 1 38.56 9.66 11.81
CA MET A 1 38.65 8.43 10.99
C MET A 1 37.39 8.33 10.17
N THR A 2 37.49 8.00 8.90
CA THR A 2 36.33 7.95 8.01
C THR A 2 35.62 6.59 8.14
N VAL A 3 34.30 6.58 8.06
CA VAL A 3 33.44 5.39 8.19
C VAL A 3 33.91 4.22 7.31
N LEU A 4 34.32 4.50 6.07
CA LEU A 4 34.81 3.48 5.13
C LEU A 4 36.20 2.94 5.50
N ARG A 5 37.09 3.75 6.13
CA ARG A 5 38.38 3.28 6.60
C ARG A 5 38.25 2.36 7.80
N ASP A 6 37.32 2.68 8.71
CA ASP A 6 37.02 1.83 9.86
C ASP A 6 36.38 0.51 9.43
N TYR A 7 35.54 0.53 8.41
CA TYR A 7 35.00 -0.66 7.76
C TYR A 7 36.10 -1.53 7.14
N ALA A 8 36.99 -0.96 6.32
CA ALA A 8 38.09 -1.69 5.70
C ALA A 8 39.03 -2.32 6.75
N ALA A 9 39.28 -1.62 7.85
CA ALA A 9 40.07 -2.17 8.95
C ALA A 9 39.37 -3.33 9.68
N ALA A 10 38.05 -3.27 9.80
CA ALA A 10 37.24 -4.31 10.42
C ALA A 10 37.11 -5.58 9.55
N THR A 11 37.04 -5.43 8.23
CA THR A 11 36.95 -6.56 7.28
C THR A 11 38.27 -7.25 7.01
N SER A 12 39.39 -6.57 7.24
CA SER A 12 40.73 -7.12 7.10
C SER A 12 41.16 -8.04 8.27
N GLN A 13 40.39 -8.11 9.35
CA GLN A 13 40.63 -9.01 10.49
C GLN A 13 39.89 -10.33 10.29
N PRO A 14 40.57 -11.52 10.38
CA PRO A 14 39.89 -12.81 10.35
C PRO A 14 38.84 -12.84 11.48
N THR A 15 37.61 -13.07 11.15
CA THR A 15 36.54 -13.25 12.17
C THR A 15 36.76 -14.57 12.87
N LEU A 16 36.91 -14.54 14.20
CA LEU A 16 37.00 -15.71 15.08
C LEU A 16 35.77 -16.64 14.98
N ALA A 17 34.70 -16.21 14.28
CA ALA A 17 33.45 -16.95 14.19
C ALA A 17 33.43 -17.98 13.04
N ASP A 18 34.25 -17.85 12.02
CA ASP A 18 34.33 -18.81 10.91
C ASP A 18 35.71 -18.75 10.22
N PRO A 19 36.75 -19.33 10.87
CA PRO A 19 38.11 -19.29 10.33
C PRO A 19 38.32 -20.12 9.06
N ASP A 20 37.42 -21.10 8.77
CA ASP A 20 37.46 -22.00 7.63
C ASP A 20 36.26 -21.89 6.69
N GLY A 21 35.39 -20.89 6.88
CA GLY A 21 34.25 -20.63 6.01
C GLY A 21 34.69 -20.13 4.63
N PRO A 22 33.93 -20.44 3.57
CA PRO A 22 34.21 -19.87 2.25
C PRO A 22 34.14 -18.34 2.37
N GLY A 23 35.28 -17.67 2.08
CA GLY A 23 35.38 -16.22 2.15
C GLY A 23 34.27 -15.55 1.36
N ARG A 24 33.57 -14.60 1.95
CA ARG A 24 32.55 -13.80 1.24
C ARG A 24 33.24 -12.76 0.37
N PHE A 25 32.71 -12.53 -0.82
CA PHE A 25 33.14 -11.41 -1.65
C PHE A 25 32.73 -10.10 -0.94
N ASP A 26 33.69 -9.19 -0.73
CA ASP A 26 33.39 -7.87 -0.19
C ASP A 26 33.25 -6.86 -1.33
N GLU A 27 32.13 -6.12 -1.36
CA GLU A 27 31.79 -5.19 -2.44
C GLU A 27 32.69 -3.93 -2.41
N VAL A 28 33.38 -3.65 -1.30
CA VAL A 28 34.17 -2.43 -1.08
C VAL A 28 35.66 -2.70 -1.04
N VAL A 29 36.06 -3.78 -0.38
CA VAL A 29 37.47 -4.09 -0.09
C VAL A 29 37.92 -5.29 -0.92
N GLY A 30 39.08 -5.16 -1.58
CA GLY A 30 39.70 -6.28 -2.30
C GLY A 30 40.41 -7.25 -1.37
N PRO A 31 40.84 -8.41 -1.89
CA PRO A 31 41.59 -9.41 -1.09
C PRO A 31 42.90 -8.88 -0.52
N ASP A 32 43.48 -7.85 -1.13
CA ASP A 32 44.70 -7.15 -0.71
C ASP A 32 44.45 -6.05 0.33
N GLY A 33 43.22 -5.89 0.78
CA GLY A 33 42.81 -4.83 1.73
C GLY A 33 42.66 -3.45 1.08
N SER A 34 42.84 -3.31 -0.23
CA SER A 34 42.62 -2.04 -0.93
C SER A 34 41.16 -1.83 -1.29
N LEU A 35 40.75 -0.55 -1.45
CA LEU A 35 39.43 -0.24 -1.98
C LEU A 35 39.29 -0.66 -3.44
N ARG A 36 38.17 -1.29 -3.76
CA ARG A 36 37.83 -1.64 -5.15
C ARG A 36 37.66 -0.39 -6.00
N PRO A 37 37.91 -0.46 -7.31
CA PRO A 37 37.85 0.69 -8.23
C PRO A 37 36.55 1.48 -8.15
N ALA A 38 35.41 0.81 -8.08
CA ALA A 38 34.09 1.42 -7.96
C ALA A 38 33.93 2.37 -6.75
N TRP A 39 34.69 2.10 -5.68
CA TRP A 39 34.56 2.85 -4.43
C TRP A 39 35.62 3.96 -4.25
N LYS A 40 36.67 4.01 -5.10
CA LYS A 40 37.74 4.99 -4.93
C LYS A 40 37.25 6.43 -5.02
N GLY A 41 36.48 6.77 -6.05
CA GLY A 41 35.93 8.12 -6.22
C GLY A 41 34.95 8.49 -5.08
N LEU A 42 34.08 7.56 -4.71
CA LEU A 42 33.15 7.77 -3.59
C LEU A 42 33.86 7.93 -2.25
N ALA A 43 34.94 7.17 -2.01
CA ALA A 43 35.72 7.27 -0.78
C ALA A 43 36.42 8.63 -0.67
N GLU A 44 36.89 9.20 -1.79
CA GLU A 44 37.48 10.54 -1.83
C GLU A 44 36.42 11.62 -1.47
N LEU A 45 35.23 11.52 -2.01
CA LEU A 45 34.09 12.42 -1.69
C LEU A 45 33.59 12.23 -0.26
N ALA A 46 33.57 11.00 0.26
CA ALA A 46 33.09 10.66 1.61
C ALA A 46 34.14 10.83 2.71
N VAL A 47 35.36 11.29 2.40
CA VAL A 47 36.47 11.48 3.38
C VAL A 47 36.07 12.42 4.54
N SER A 48 35.19 13.38 4.31
CA SER A 48 34.73 14.34 5.31
C SER A 48 33.60 13.81 6.20
N LEU A 49 32.93 12.70 5.85
CA LEU A 49 31.78 12.19 6.60
C LEU A 49 32.22 11.57 7.95
N THR A 50 31.73 12.15 9.03
CA THR A 50 31.95 11.66 10.39
C THR A 50 30.81 10.70 10.82
N PRO A 51 30.98 9.90 11.88
CA PRO A 51 29.89 9.13 12.45
C PRO A 51 28.66 9.98 12.85
N ALA A 52 28.87 11.22 13.29
CA ALA A 52 27.79 12.15 13.62
C ALA A 52 27.02 12.59 12.35
N ASP A 53 27.72 12.77 11.24
CA ASP A 53 27.07 13.05 9.95
C ASP A 53 26.23 11.86 9.48
N MET A 54 26.74 10.64 9.63
CA MET A 54 26.01 9.41 9.29
C MET A 54 24.76 9.22 10.16
N TYR A 55 24.80 9.57 11.43
CA TYR A 55 23.59 9.57 12.27
C TYR A 55 22.54 10.57 11.77
N ARG A 56 22.96 11.77 11.37
CA ARG A 56 22.04 12.75 10.79
C ARG A 56 21.43 12.24 9.48
N VAL A 57 22.26 11.68 8.60
CA VAL A 57 21.83 11.09 7.32
C VAL A 57 20.81 9.97 7.57
N ASP A 58 21.06 9.05 8.49
CA ASP A 58 20.16 7.93 8.84
C ASP A 58 18.83 8.45 9.40
N SER A 59 18.87 9.44 10.30
CA SER A 59 17.69 10.10 10.84
C SER A 59 16.88 10.86 9.78
N ASP A 60 17.56 11.55 8.87
CA ASP A 60 16.90 12.26 7.76
C ASP A 60 16.26 11.29 6.77
N ILE A 61 16.90 10.15 6.47
CA ILE A 61 16.31 9.07 5.67
C ILE A 61 15.02 8.56 6.32
N ALA A 62 15.07 8.21 7.60
CA ALA A 62 13.89 7.70 8.32
C ALA A 62 12.74 8.73 8.30
N ARG A 63 13.07 10.00 8.51
CA ARG A 63 12.09 11.10 8.44
C ARG A 63 11.50 11.24 7.04
N PHE A 64 12.30 11.25 5.96
CA PHE A 64 11.77 11.40 4.61
C PHE A 64 10.91 10.20 4.19
N LEU A 65 11.30 8.98 4.56
CA LEU A 65 10.49 7.80 4.29
C LEU A 65 9.15 7.84 5.02
N ALA A 66 9.14 8.33 6.28
CA ALA A 66 7.90 8.54 7.03
C ALA A 66 7.07 9.69 6.42
N ASP A 67 7.70 10.82 6.10
CA ASP A 67 7.04 11.97 5.47
C ASP A 67 6.44 11.62 4.08
N ASP A 68 7.08 10.74 3.33
CA ASP A 68 6.57 10.24 2.04
C ASP A 68 5.65 9.00 2.24
N GLY A 69 5.39 8.57 3.49
CA GLY A 69 4.50 7.45 3.87
C GLY A 69 4.91 6.12 3.25
N VAL A 70 6.21 5.84 3.19
CA VAL A 70 6.73 4.63 2.57
C VAL A 70 6.62 3.45 3.53
N THR A 71 5.72 2.53 3.23
CA THR A 71 5.41 1.38 4.08
C THR A 71 5.63 0.07 3.35
N TYR A 72 5.89 -0.98 4.12
CA TYR A 72 5.94 -2.35 3.67
C TYR A 72 5.23 -3.24 4.68
N ALA A 73 4.30 -4.07 4.23
CA ALA A 73 3.68 -5.08 5.07
C ALA A 73 4.47 -6.39 4.97
N ARG A 74 4.67 -7.08 6.10
CA ARG A 74 5.18 -8.45 6.10
C ARG A 74 4.00 -9.40 6.21
N PRO A 75 4.08 -10.63 5.62
CA PRO A 75 3.02 -11.61 5.78
C PRO A 75 2.71 -11.85 7.28
N GLY A 76 1.48 -11.54 7.68
CA GLY A 76 1.03 -11.70 9.07
C GLY A 76 1.38 -10.57 10.03
N ASP A 77 2.11 -9.53 9.59
CA ASP A 77 2.44 -8.35 10.40
C ASP A 77 1.61 -7.14 9.96
N ARG A 78 1.47 -6.16 10.86
CA ARG A 78 0.97 -4.82 10.48
C ARG A 78 1.97 -4.14 9.54
N GLN A 79 1.49 -3.22 8.69
CA GLN A 79 2.35 -2.39 7.87
C GLN A 79 3.39 -1.67 8.76
N GLY A 80 4.67 -1.82 8.39
CA GLY A 80 5.78 -1.17 9.06
C GLY A 80 6.48 -0.17 8.15
N PRO A 81 7.30 0.74 8.71
CA PRO A 81 8.06 1.68 7.93
C PRO A 81 9.09 0.95 7.06
N TRP A 82 9.28 1.43 5.83
CA TRP A 82 10.36 1.00 4.96
C TRP A 82 11.70 1.40 5.56
N ARG A 83 12.72 0.56 5.42
CA ARG A 83 14.08 0.84 5.93
C ARG A 83 15.07 0.93 4.78
N LEU A 84 15.76 2.06 4.71
CA LEU A 84 16.81 2.34 3.73
C LEU A 84 18.11 2.63 4.44
N ASP A 85 19.15 1.91 4.07
CA ASP A 85 20.51 2.14 4.59
C ASP A 85 21.16 3.33 3.86
N PRO A 86 21.88 4.22 4.57
CA PRO A 86 22.51 5.40 3.98
C PRO A 86 23.66 5.09 3.01
N VAL A 87 24.26 3.90 3.07
CA VAL A 87 25.37 3.52 2.20
C VAL A 87 24.84 2.74 1.00
N PRO A 88 24.98 3.24 -0.26
CA PRO A 88 24.48 2.56 -1.45
C PRO A 88 25.29 1.29 -1.78
N LEU A 89 24.73 0.42 -2.60
CA LEU A 89 25.49 -0.60 -3.33
C LEU A 89 26.02 0.03 -4.62
N VAL A 90 27.34 0.00 -4.82
CA VAL A 90 27.99 0.65 -5.98
C VAL A 90 28.52 -0.38 -6.96
N ILE A 91 28.19 -0.22 -8.23
CA ILE A 91 28.60 -1.09 -9.34
C ILE A 91 29.22 -0.21 -10.43
N ASP A 92 30.43 -0.51 -10.87
CA ASP A 92 31.06 0.20 -11.97
C ASP A 92 30.62 -0.32 -13.34
N ALA A 93 30.84 0.46 -14.37
CA ALA A 93 30.48 0.14 -15.75
C ALA A 93 31.08 -1.17 -16.27
N PRO A 94 32.36 -1.50 -16.01
CA PRO A 94 32.94 -2.79 -16.41
C PRO A 94 32.23 -4.00 -15.81
N THR A 95 31.74 -3.87 -14.60
CA THR A 95 30.95 -4.91 -13.90
C THR A 95 29.52 -4.97 -14.40
N TRP A 96 28.92 -3.81 -14.67
CA TRP A 96 27.51 -3.72 -15.09
C TRP A 96 27.29 -4.22 -16.53
N THR A 97 28.18 -3.90 -17.47
CA THR A 97 27.98 -4.20 -18.90
C THR A 97 27.77 -5.69 -19.20
N PRO A 98 28.57 -6.66 -18.68
CA PRO A 98 28.29 -8.08 -18.89
C PRO A 98 27.00 -8.53 -18.16
N LEU A 99 26.70 -7.98 -16.99
CA LEU A 99 25.47 -8.26 -16.25
C LEU A 99 24.23 -7.82 -17.05
N GLU A 100 24.25 -6.62 -17.62
CA GLU A 100 23.19 -6.08 -18.47
C GLU A 100 22.90 -7.00 -19.67
N LYS A 101 23.94 -7.46 -20.37
CA LYS A 101 23.79 -8.40 -21.49
C LYS A 101 23.16 -9.73 -21.06
N GLY A 102 23.62 -10.29 -19.93
CA GLY A 102 23.08 -11.53 -19.40
C GLY A 102 21.62 -11.40 -18.96
N LEU A 103 21.22 -10.27 -18.37
CA LEU A 103 19.84 -9.98 -17.99
C LEU A 103 18.92 -9.84 -19.22
N ALA A 104 19.40 -9.15 -20.27
CA ALA A 104 18.65 -8.99 -21.51
C ALA A 104 18.41 -10.35 -22.17
N GLN A 105 19.46 -11.17 -22.36
CA GLN A 105 19.36 -12.51 -22.91
C GLN A 105 18.42 -13.41 -22.09
N ARG A 106 18.51 -13.32 -20.76
CA ARG A 106 17.63 -14.11 -19.86
C ARG A 106 16.15 -13.76 -20.04
N ALA A 107 15.83 -12.49 -20.20
CA ALA A 107 14.46 -12.06 -20.47
C ALA A 107 13.96 -12.49 -21.87
N GLU A 108 14.86 -12.50 -22.89
CA GLU A 108 14.55 -13.05 -24.21
C GLU A 108 14.27 -14.55 -24.14
N LEU A 109 15.13 -15.29 -23.44
CA LEU A 109 14.91 -16.73 -23.17
C LEU A 109 13.58 -16.97 -22.49
N PHE A 110 13.24 -16.20 -21.47
CA PHE A 110 12.00 -16.38 -20.74
C PHE A 110 10.75 -16.06 -21.59
N ASN A 111 10.83 -15.07 -22.45
CA ASN A 111 9.76 -14.85 -23.42
C ASN A 111 9.64 -16.02 -24.41
N ALA A 112 10.76 -16.51 -24.95
CA ALA A 112 10.75 -17.65 -25.85
C ALA A 112 10.23 -18.93 -25.17
N LEU A 113 10.60 -19.16 -23.91
CA LEU A 113 10.06 -20.24 -23.08
C LEU A 113 8.53 -20.16 -22.95
N LEU A 114 7.96 -18.98 -22.65
CA LEU A 114 6.51 -18.84 -22.56
C LEU A 114 5.82 -19.08 -23.89
N VAL A 115 6.40 -18.58 -24.99
CA VAL A 115 5.85 -18.80 -26.34
C VAL A 115 5.88 -20.29 -26.69
N ASP A 116 6.95 -21.00 -26.36
CA ASP A 116 7.05 -22.45 -26.59
C ASP A 116 6.09 -23.24 -25.69
N LEU A 117 6.15 -23.02 -24.38
CA LEU A 117 5.37 -23.81 -23.39
C LEU A 117 3.85 -23.66 -23.57
N TYR A 118 3.38 -22.50 -24.03
CA TYR A 118 1.97 -22.24 -24.34
C TYR A 118 1.63 -22.35 -25.82
N GLY A 119 2.61 -22.72 -26.64
CA GLY A 119 2.51 -22.89 -28.09
C GLY A 119 2.81 -24.32 -28.54
N GLU A 120 3.96 -24.51 -29.21
CA GLU A 120 4.36 -25.78 -29.85
C GLU A 120 4.86 -26.82 -28.86
N GLN A 121 5.29 -26.41 -27.65
CA GLN A 121 5.84 -27.28 -26.60
C GLN A 121 7.04 -28.10 -27.06
N ARG A 122 7.87 -27.52 -27.92
CA ARG A 122 9.02 -28.15 -28.51
C ARG A 122 10.01 -28.67 -27.46
N LEU A 123 10.28 -27.88 -26.42
CA LEU A 123 11.18 -28.25 -25.31
C LEU A 123 10.68 -29.49 -24.57
N LEU A 124 9.37 -29.66 -24.42
CA LEU A 124 8.76 -30.83 -23.80
C LEU A 124 8.80 -32.04 -24.75
N ALA A 125 8.51 -31.83 -26.04
CA ALA A 125 8.46 -32.88 -27.04
C ALA A 125 9.88 -33.46 -27.36
N GLU A 126 10.90 -32.60 -27.35
CA GLU A 126 12.30 -33.01 -27.57
C GLU A 126 12.99 -33.50 -26.26
N GLY A 127 12.29 -33.44 -25.12
CA GLY A 127 12.82 -33.91 -23.84
C GLY A 127 13.90 -33.00 -23.22
N VAL A 128 14.03 -31.76 -23.69
CA VAL A 128 14.95 -30.77 -23.12
C VAL A 128 14.52 -30.35 -21.71
N VAL A 129 13.22 -30.27 -21.48
CA VAL A 129 12.63 -29.99 -20.17
C VAL A 129 11.63 -31.12 -19.84
N PRO A 130 11.75 -31.78 -18.69
CA PRO A 130 10.80 -32.79 -18.28
C PRO A 130 9.38 -32.22 -18.13
N PRO A 131 8.35 -32.86 -18.73
CA PRO A 131 6.97 -32.35 -18.63
C PRO A 131 6.48 -32.16 -17.18
N ALA A 132 6.92 -32.99 -16.25
CA ALA A 132 6.53 -32.89 -14.84
C ALA A 132 7.00 -31.60 -14.16
N VAL A 133 8.12 -31.03 -14.58
CA VAL A 133 8.61 -29.73 -14.08
C VAL A 133 7.63 -28.62 -14.42
N VAL A 134 7.11 -28.63 -15.64
CA VAL A 134 6.22 -27.56 -16.15
C VAL A 134 4.78 -27.81 -15.74
N LEU A 135 4.25 -28.99 -16.06
CA LEU A 135 2.83 -29.31 -15.89
C LEU A 135 2.44 -29.57 -14.44
N GLY A 136 3.42 -29.88 -13.58
CA GLY A 136 3.24 -30.05 -12.14
C GLY A 136 3.29 -28.76 -11.34
N HIS A 137 3.70 -27.64 -11.95
CA HIS A 137 3.83 -26.34 -11.29
C HIS A 137 2.54 -25.51 -11.38
N GLY A 138 2.07 -24.95 -10.27
CA GLY A 138 0.84 -24.15 -10.21
C GLY A 138 0.87 -22.87 -11.03
N GLY A 139 2.04 -22.38 -11.40
CA GLY A 139 2.23 -21.25 -12.32
C GLY A 139 1.94 -21.58 -13.79
N PHE A 140 1.85 -22.86 -14.17
CA PHE A 140 1.42 -23.27 -15.51
C PHE A 140 -0.10 -23.24 -15.61
N THR A 141 -0.62 -22.25 -16.32
CA THR A 141 -2.07 -22.00 -16.43
C THR A 141 -2.63 -22.63 -17.70
N ARG A 142 -3.17 -23.84 -17.61
CA ARG A 142 -3.74 -24.59 -18.76
C ARG A 142 -4.83 -23.81 -19.50
N ALA A 143 -5.59 -22.98 -18.78
CA ALA A 143 -6.68 -22.18 -19.33
C ALA A 143 -6.25 -21.20 -20.43
N VAL A 144 -4.97 -20.82 -20.49
CA VAL A 144 -4.43 -19.91 -21.53
C VAL A 144 -3.56 -20.65 -22.56
N ALA A 145 -3.44 -21.97 -22.46
CA ALA A 145 -2.72 -22.76 -23.47
C ALA A 145 -3.51 -22.82 -24.79
N ARG A 146 -2.78 -23.04 -25.88
CA ARG A 146 -3.32 -23.22 -27.23
C ARG A 146 -4.34 -24.34 -27.29
N ARG A 147 -5.40 -24.16 -28.05
CA ARG A 147 -6.42 -25.19 -28.30
C ARG A 147 -6.01 -26.17 -29.39
N SER A 148 -5.25 -25.72 -30.40
CA SER A 148 -4.85 -26.54 -31.54
C SER A 148 -3.47 -26.13 -32.08
N LEU A 149 -2.72 -27.12 -32.57
CA LEU A 149 -1.46 -26.89 -33.30
C LEU A 149 -1.74 -26.10 -34.59
N GLY A 150 -0.98 -25.03 -34.81
CA GLY A 150 -1.14 -24.15 -35.97
C GLY A 150 -1.94 -22.89 -35.74
N GLU A 151 -2.60 -22.72 -34.59
CA GLU A 151 -3.19 -21.42 -34.22
C GLU A 151 -2.12 -20.42 -33.77
N GLU A 152 -2.33 -19.13 -34.10
CA GLU A 152 -1.47 -18.06 -33.60
C GLU A 152 -1.44 -18.04 -32.08
N PRO A 153 -0.30 -17.73 -31.45
CA PRO A 153 -0.22 -17.59 -30.00
C PRO A 153 -1.27 -16.59 -29.50
N ILE A 154 -1.95 -16.91 -28.39
CA ILE A 154 -2.91 -16.02 -27.73
C ILE A 154 -2.20 -14.71 -27.38
N ASP A 155 -0.94 -14.82 -26.98
CA ASP A 155 -0.09 -13.69 -26.64
C ASP A 155 1.31 -13.90 -27.25
N PRO A 156 1.64 -13.22 -28.36
CA PRO A 156 2.96 -13.34 -28.99
C PRO A 156 4.11 -12.73 -28.16
N ARG A 157 3.76 -11.94 -27.14
CA ARG A 157 4.71 -11.25 -26.27
C ARG A 157 4.31 -11.35 -24.79
N PRO A 158 4.25 -12.57 -24.25
CA PRO A 158 3.71 -12.82 -22.91
C PRO A 158 4.53 -12.18 -21.78
N LEU A 159 5.83 -11.94 -21.98
CA LEU A 159 6.72 -11.27 -21.03
C LEU A 159 7.02 -9.85 -21.47
N VAL A 160 6.56 -8.87 -20.72
CA VAL A 160 6.84 -7.44 -20.95
C VAL A 160 7.78 -6.90 -19.89
N PHE A 161 7.61 -7.34 -18.64
CA PHE A 161 8.32 -6.83 -17.48
C PHE A 161 8.71 -7.97 -16.53
N SER A 162 9.99 -8.06 -16.15
CA SER A 162 10.49 -9.08 -15.22
C SER A 162 11.46 -8.48 -14.21
N ALA A 163 11.69 -9.21 -13.12
CA ALA A 163 12.79 -8.92 -12.21
C ALA A 163 13.61 -10.19 -11.97
N THR A 164 14.91 -9.98 -11.76
CA THR A 164 15.86 -11.05 -11.46
C THR A 164 16.55 -10.74 -10.15
N ASP A 165 16.50 -11.68 -9.21
CA ASP A 165 17.21 -11.62 -7.93
C ASP A 165 18.61 -12.23 -8.11
N LEU A 166 19.63 -11.48 -7.73
CA LEU A 166 21.04 -11.75 -7.96
C LEU A 166 21.84 -11.74 -6.66
N ALA A 167 22.87 -12.56 -6.58
CA ALA A 167 23.90 -12.47 -5.55
C ALA A 167 25.28 -12.70 -6.19
N ARG A 168 26.35 -12.18 -5.55
CA ARG A 168 27.71 -12.56 -5.96
C ARG A 168 28.20 -13.72 -5.14
N ASP A 169 28.89 -14.64 -5.82
CA ASP A 169 29.61 -15.73 -5.17
C ASP A 169 30.95 -15.27 -4.59
N ALA A 170 31.70 -16.19 -3.97
CA ALA A 170 32.98 -15.88 -3.35
C ALA A 170 34.04 -15.40 -4.36
N ALA A 171 33.94 -15.77 -5.64
CA ALA A 171 34.81 -15.28 -6.72
C ALA A 171 34.44 -13.87 -7.19
N GLY A 172 33.24 -13.40 -6.87
CA GLY A 172 32.69 -12.12 -7.30
C GLY A 172 31.83 -12.20 -8.55
N ASP A 173 31.53 -13.41 -9.02
CA ASP A 173 30.66 -13.62 -10.17
C ASP A 173 29.18 -13.52 -9.79
N TRP A 174 28.39 -12.87 -10.66
CA TRP A 174 26.96 -12.74 -10.46
C TRP A 174 26.23 -14.07 -10.73
N ARG A 175 25.41 -14.48 -9.79
CA ARG A 175 24.56 -15.69 -9.85
C ARG A 175 23.11 -15.33 -9.67
N VAL A 176 22.23 -15.93 -10.48
CA VAL A 176 20.78 -15.77 -10.32
C VAL A 176 20.30 -16.68 -9.19
N ILE A 177 19.66 -16.07 -8.19
CA ILE A 177 19.04 -16.78 -7.05
C ILE A 177 17.54 -16.93 -7.20
N GLY A 178 16.91 -16.21 -8.12
CA GLY A 178 15.50 -16.32 -8.44
C GLY A 178 15.04 -15.33 -9.49
N ASP A 179 13.93 -15.64 -10.14
CA ASP A 179 13.29 -14.78 -11.13
C ASP A 179 11.87 -14.44 -10.70
N ARG A 180 11.40 -13.27 -11.13
CA ARG A 180 10.06 -12.76 -10.91
C ARG A 180 9.46 -12.35 -12.25
N ALA A 181 8.61 -13.18 -12.79
CA ALA A 181 8.00 -12.98 -14.10
C ALA A 181 6.48 -12.84 -14.03
N GLN A 182 5.88 -13.11 -12.88
CA GLN A 182 4.44 -13.05 -12.70
C GLN A 182 3.97 -11.60 -12.44
N ALA A 183 4.37 -11.04 -11.32
CA ALA A 183 4.03 -9.70 -10.88
C ALA A 183 5.23 -9.09 -10.11
N PRO A 184 6.34 -8.74 -10.80
CA PRO A 184 7.56 -8.28 -10.15
C PRO A 184 7.31 -7.04 -9.30
N SER A 185 7.73 -7.04 -8.03
CA SER A 185 7.60 -5.93 -7.09
C SER A 185 8.94 -5.33 -6.72
N GLY A 186 8.92 -4.08 -6.25
CA GLY A 186 10.12 -3.40 -5.76
C GLY A 186 10.62 -2.27 -6.65
N LEU A 187 10.04 -2.03 -7.83
CA LEU A 187 10.45 -0.96 -8.73
C LEU A 187 10.18 0.42 -8.12
N GLY A 188 9.03 0.60 -7.47
CA GLY A 188 8.69 1.82 -6.76
C GLY A 188 9.61 2.06 -5.56
N TYR A 189 9.93 1.00 -4.80
CA TYR A 189 10.90 1.11 -3.71
C TYR A 189 12.32 1.45 -4.19
N ALA A 190 12.76 0.90 -5.33
CA ALA A 190 14.06 1.23 -5.91
C ALA A 190 14.16 2.72 -6.28
N MET A 191 13.10 3.26 -6.88
CA MET A 191 13.02 4.68 -7.24
C MET A 191 12.94 5.57 -6.00
N GLU A 192 12.16 5.17 -5.00
CA GLU A 192 12.04 5.94 -3.75
C GLU A 192 13.36 5.95 -2.98
N ASN A 193 14.07 4.82 -2.90
CA ASN A 193 15.42 4.79 -2.35
C ASN A 193 16.34 5.80 -3.02
N ARG A 194 16.39 5.83 -4.37
CA ARG A 194 17.15 6.79 -5.16
C ARG A 194 16.74 8.23 -4.84
N ARG A 195 15.46 8.51 -4.76
CA ARG A 195 14.91 9.83 -4.49
C ARG A 195 15.26 10.34 -3.09
N VAL A 196 15.19 9.47 -2.08
CA VAL A 196 15.55 9.82 -0.69
C VAL A 196 17.06 10.03 -0.58
N ILE A 197 17.88 9.12 -1.09
CA ILE A 197 19.36 9.27 -1.05
C ILE A 197 19.82 10.53 -1.77
N SER A 198 19.26 10.85 -2.93
CA SER A 198 19.61 12.07 -3.67
C SER A 198 19.32 13.36 -2.92
N ARG A 199 18.33 13.35 -2.01
CA ARG A 199 17.97 14.50 -1.15
C ARG A 199 18.88 14.62 0.06
N VAL A 200 19.29 13.47 0.64
CA VAL A 200 20.02 13.46 1.91
C VAL A 200 21.50 13.68 1.71
N VAL A 201 22.09 13.19 0.60
CA VAL A 201 23.50 13.35 0.24
C VAL A 201 23.64 13.96 -1.17
N PRO A 202 23.12 15.18 -1.41
CA PRO A 202 23.00 15.76 -2.76
C PRO A 202 24.33 16.03 -3.43
N GLU A 203 25.38 16.36 -2.70
CA GLU A 203 26.74 16.62 -3.25
C GLU A 203 27.34 15.31 -3.76
N LEU A 204 27.35 14.28 -2.92
CA LEU A 204 27.86 12.95 -3.25
C LEU A 204 27.12 12.36 -4.47
N TYR A 205 25.77 12.52 -4.48
CA TYR A 205 24.94 12.05 -5.58
C TYR A 205 25.27 12.73 -6.92
N ARG A 206 25.47 14.07 -6.92
CA ARG A 206 25.77 14.81 -8.15
C ARG A 206 27.13 14.50 -8.73
N GLU A 207 28.12 14.28 -7.86
CA GLU A 207 29.51 14.05 -8.27
C GLU A 207 29.81 12.60 -8.63
N ALA A 208 28.95 11.66 -8.23
CA ALA A 208 29.15 10.23 -8.44
C ALA A 208 29.00 9.76 -9.91
N GLY A 209 28.51 10.59 -10.83
CA GLY A 209 28.40 10.23 -12.25
C GLY A 209 27.46 9.04 -12.52
N LEU A 210 26.26 9.05 -11.95
CA LEU A 210 25.33 7.94 -11.99
C LEU A 210 24.43 7.94 -13.23
N HIS A 211 24.01 6.76 -13.66
CA HIS A 211 22.88 6.63 -14.57
C HIS A 211 21.56 7.00 -13.88
N ARG A 212 20.67 7.68 -14.61
CA ARG A 212 19.33 8.03 -14.16
C ARG A 212 18.38 6.86 -14.33
N MET A 213 17.44 6.71 -13.40
CA MET A 213 16.42 5.64 -13.42
C MET A 213 15.07 6.10 -14.00
N GLU A 214 14.78 7.41 -13.99
CA GLU A 214 13.49 7.95 -14.46
C GLU A 214 13.14 7.57 -15.91
N PRO A 215 14.11 7.55 -16.87
CA PRO A 215 13.80 7.16 -18.24
C PRO A 215 13.20 5.76 -18.39
N TYR A 216 13.51 4.85 -17.45
CA TYR A 216 12.96 3.50 -17.45
C TYR A 216 11.42 3.50 -17.23
N PHE A 217 10.90 4.41 -16.40
CA PHE A 217 9.46 4.55 -16.18
C PHE A 217 8.74 5.04 -17.44
N TRP A 218 9.35 5.96 -18.20
CA TRP A 218 8.81 6.39 -19.48
C TRP A 218 8.79 5.25 -20.50
N ALA A 219 9.86 4.44 -20.52
CA ALA A 219 9.93 3.26 -21.37
C ALA A 219 8.87 2.21 -20.96
N LEU A 220 8.68 1.97 -19.65
CA LEU A 220 7.65 1.07 -19.14
C LEU A 220 6.23 1.56 -19.52
N ARG A 221 5.95 2.86 -19.37
CA ARG A 221 4.67 3.44 -19.80
C ARG A 221 4.44 3.18 -21.29
N SER A 222 5.44 3.47 -22.13
CA SER A 222 5.37 3.26 -23.57
C SER A 222 5.16 1.78 -23.92
N ALA A 223 5.89 0.87 -23.28
CA ALA A 223 5.78 -0.57 -23.50
C ALA A 223 4.37 -1.11 -23.15
N LEU A 224 3.76 -0.61 -22.08
CA LEU A 224 2.39 -0.98 -21.70
C LEU A 224 1.38 -0.49 -22.74
N ILE A 225 1.49 0.75 -23.20
CA ILE A 225 0.62 1.29 -24.25
C ILE A 225 0.78 0.48 -25.54
N GLN A 226 2.02 0.20 -25.97
CA GLN A 226 2.32 -0.59 -27.17
C GLN A 226 1.93 -2.07 -27.05
N SER A 227 1.68 -2.57 -25.83
CA SER A 227 1.27 -3.95 -25.61
C SER A 227 -0.21 -4.18 -25.92
N ALA A 228 -1.02 -3.13 -26.16
CA ALA A 228 -2.42 -3.26 -26.52
C ALA A 228 -2.60 -4.11 -27.80
N ASN A 229 -3.68 -4.87 -27.84
CA ASN A 229 -4.05 -5.64 -29.02
C ASN A 229 -4.64 -4.73 -30.10
N GLY A 230 -4.13 -4.81 -31.31
CA GLY A 230 -4.53 -3.98 -32.43
C GLY A 230 -3.84 -2.60 -32.45
N ASP A 231 -4.11 -1.85 -33.50
CA ASP A 231 -3.54 -0.52 -33.72
C ASP A 231 -4.46 0.55 -33.09
N LEU A 232 -4.41 0.70 -31.78
CA LEU A 232 -5.20 1.65 -31.01
C LEU A 232 -4.40 2.94 -30.80
N ALA A 233 -4.99 4.08 -31.18
CA ALA A 233 -4.35 5.39 -31.02
C ALA A 233 -4.17 5.79 -29.55
N ASP A 234 -5.12 5.39 -28.67
CA ASP A 234 -5.10 5.72 -27.23
C ASP A 234 -5.70 4.56 -26.43
N PRO A 235 -4.92 3.47 -26.21
CA PRO A 235 -5.41 2.33 -25.43
C PRO A 235 -5.55 2.66 -23.94
N ARG A 236 -6.65 2.21 -23.34
CA ARG A 236 -6.89 2.35 -21.91
C ARG A 236 -6.09 1.31 -21.13
N VAL A 237 -5.11 1.79 -20.35
CA VAL A 237 -4.27 0.97 -19.46
C VAL A 237 -4.73 1.16 -18.02
N VAL A 238 -4.81 0.08 -17.25
CA VAL A 238 -5.08 0.12 -15.79
C VAL A 238 -4.08 -0.75 -15.03
N VAL A 239 -3.85 -0.45 -13.74
CA VAL A 239 -3.03 -1.27 -12.83
C VAL A 239 -3.97 -2.02 -11.90
N LEU A 240 -4.06 -3.35 -12.04
CA LEU A 240 -4.90 -4.21 -11.20
C LEU A 240 -4.15 -4.59 -9.93
N SER A 241 -4.63 -4.09 -8.79
CA SER A 241 -4.06 -4.29 -7.45
C SER A 241 -4.97 -5.18 -6.59
N PRO A 242 -4.40 -5.96 -5.66
CA PRO A 242 -5.18 -6.64 -4.63
C PRO A 242 -5.65 -5.70 -3.49
N GLY A 243 -5.29 -4.40 -3.54
CA GLY A 243 -5.65 -3.41 -2.54
C GLY A 243 -4.58 -3.19 -1.47
N THR A 244 -4.90 -2.36 -0.49
CA THR A 244 -3.98 -1.89 0.57
C THR A 244 -3.54 -2.97 1.56
N HIS A 245 -4.22 -4.11 1.61
CA HIS A 245 -3.77 -5.27 2.39
C HIS A 245 -2.58 -6.00 1.74
N SER A 246 -2.17 -5.63 0.52
CA SER A 246 -0.99 -6.18 -0.12
C SER A 246 0.28 -5.73 0.58
N GLU A 247 1.25 -6.65 0.72
CA GLU A 247 2.58 -6.35 1.26
C GLU A 247 3.28 -5.21 0.51
N THR A 248 3.01 -5.09 -0.79
CA THR A 248 3.62 -4.13 -1.70
C THR A 248 2.64 -3.07 -2.20
N ALA A 249 1.63 -2.73 -1.39
CA ALA A 249 0.62 -1.73 -1.76
C ALA A 249 1.25 -0.37 -2.13
N TYR A 250 2.26 0.08 -1.36
CA TYR A 250 3.03 1.28 -1.67
C TYR A 250 3.67 1.23 -3.07
N ASP A 251 4.40 0.14 -3.37
CA ASP A 251 5.05 -0.07 -4.68
C ASP A 251 4.05 0.02 -5.83
N GLN A 252 2.88 -0.57 -5.67
CA GLN A 252 1.82 -0.58 -6.68
C GLN A 252 1.23 0.81 -6.91
N ALA A 253 0.91 1.54 -5.84
CA ALA A 253 0.40 2.90 -5.92
C ALA A 253 1.45 3.87 -6.51
N PHE A 254 2.72 3.73 -6.10
CA PHE A 254 3.83 4.52 -6.65
C PHE A 254 3.98 4.30 -8.16
N VAL A 255 3.97 3.04 -8.61
CA VAL A 255 4.09 2.70 -10.04
C VAL A 255 2.88 3.25 -10.81
N ALA A 256 1.66 3.05 -10.32
CA ALA A 256 0.44 3.55 -10.96
C ALA A 256 0.45 5.08 -11.11
N SER A 257 0.77 5.80 -10.03
CA SER A 257 0.86 7.26 -10.02
C SER A 257 1.97 7.77 -10.95
N THR A 258 3.17 7.16 -10.91
CA THR A 258 4.30 7.57 -11.76
C THR A 258 4.02 7.34 -13.24
N LEU A 259 3.37 6.23 -13.59
CA LEU A 259 2.97 5.92 -14.96
C LEU A 259 1.72 6.72 -15.40
N GLY A 260 0.97 7.30 -14.47
CA GLY A 260 -0.28 8.01 -14.75
C GLY A 260 -1.40 7.07 -15.21
N PHE A 261 -1.45 5.83 -14.72
CA PHE A 261 -2.52 4.88 -14.98
C PHE A 261 -3.38 4.66 -13.72
N PRO A 262 -4.71 4.51 -13.88
CA PRO A 262 -5.60 4.24 -12.75
C PRO A 262 -5.21 2.97 -12.00
N LEU A 263 -5.12 3.04 -10.66
CA LEU A 263 -5.00 1.89 -9.78
C LEU A 263 -6.40 1.36 -9.47
N VAL A 264 -6.66 0.12 -9.85
CA VAL A 264 -7.98 -0.50 -9.76
C VAL A 264 -7.92 -1.84 -9.03
N GLN A 265 -9.02 -2.22 -8.41
CA GLN A 265 -9.22 -3.54 -7.82
C GLN A 265 -10.14 -4.40 -8.70
N GLY A 266 -10.22 -5.71 -8.44
CA GLY A 266 -11.10 -6.61 -9.19
C GLY A 266 -12.56 -6.17 -9.20
N SER A 267 -13.04 -5.57 -8.10
CA SER A 267 -14.39 -5.03 -7.97
C SER A 267 -14.69 -3.83 -8.88
N ASP A 268 -13.65 -3.07 -9.27
CA ASP A 268 -13.79 -1.91 -10.15
C ASP A 268 -13.93 -2.33 -11.63
N LEU A 269 -13.63 -3.59 -11.94
CA LEU A 269 -13.68 -4.15 -13.29
C LEU A 269 -14.86 -5.11 -13.46
N LEU A 270 -15.28 -5.29 -14.70
CA LEU A 270 -16.24 -6.32 -15.07
C LEU A 270 -16.01 -6.80 -16.49
N VAL A 271 -16.38 -8.04 -16.78
CA VAL A 271 -16.40 -8.58 -18.15
C VAL A 271 -17.84 -8.60 -18.64
N ARG A 272 -18.07 -8.02 -19.81
CA ARG A 272 -19.35 -8.04 -20.52
C ARG A 272 -19.11 -8.29 -21.99
N ASP A 273 -19.83 -9.25 -22.57
CA ASP A 273 -19.71 -9.64 -23.98
C ASP A 273 -18.26 -9.98 -24.40
N GLY A 274 -17.47 -10.50 -23.45
CA GLY A 274 -16.06 -10.86 -23.63
C GLY A 274 -15.08 -9.68 -23.58
N TRP A 275 -15.53 -8.44 -23.32
CA TRP A 275 -14.70 -7.26 -23.13
C TRP A 275 -14.59 -6.89 -21.66
N VAL A 276 -13.43 -6.40 -21.26
CA VAL A 276 -13.22 -5.86 -19.91
C VAL A 276 -13.59 -4.38 -19.89
N TYR A 277 -14.33 -4.00 -18.87
CA TYR A 277 -14.74 -2.62 -18.63
C TYR A 277 -14.38 -2.17 -17.24
N LEU A 278 -13.94 -0.92 -17.13
CA LEU A 278 -13.81 -0.18 -15.88
C LEU A 278 -15.19 0.43 -15.55
N ARG A 279 -15.66 0.19 -14.33
CA ARG A 279 -16.89 0.77 -13.81
C ARG A 279 -16.66 2.24 -13.47
N GLN A 280 -17.52 3.10 -13.99
CA GLN A 280 -17.53 4.52 -13.65
C GLN A 280 -18.85 4.88 -12.98
N GLY A 281 -18.90 6.04 -12.35
CA GLY A 281 -20.15 6.59 -11.83
C GLY A 281 -21.29 6.59 -12.85
N ARG A 282 -22.54 6.48 -12.40
CA ARG A 282 -23.77 6.39 -13.24
C ARG A 282 -23.89 5.13 -14.10
N GLY A 283 -23.22 4.04 -13.73
CA GLY A 283 -23.27 2.84 -14.57
C GLY A 283 -22.56 3.01 -15.92
N ARG A 284 -21.78 4.08 -16.11
CA ARG A 284 -20.89 4.21 -17.27
C ARG A 284 -19.82 3.13 -17.20
N MET A 285 -19.45 2.63 -18.35
CA MET A 285 -18.44 1.61 -18.49
C MET A 285 -17.46 2.08 -19.56
N GLU A 286 -16.18 2.05 -19.21
CA GLU A 286 -15.09 2.35 -20.13
C GLU A 286 -14.33 1.08 -20.45
N ARG A 287 -14.11 0.81 -21.73
CA ARG A 287 -13.37 -0.37 -22.15
C ARG A 287 -11.91 -0.29 -21.70
N VAL A 288 -11.39 -1.39 -21.16
CA VAL A 288 -9.99 -1.57 -20.78
C VAL A 288 -9.28 -2.41 -21.83
N ASP A 289 -8.17 -1.93 -22.35
CA ASP A 289 -7.39 -2.59 -23.39
C ASP A 289 -6.16 -3.31 -22.83
N VAL A 290 -5.54 -2.76 -21.75
CA VAL A 290 -4.35 -3.33 -21.12
C VAL A 290 -4.51 -3.31 -19.59
N ILE A 291 -4.15 -4.41 -18.95
CA ILE A 291 -4.11 -4.56 -17.51
C ILE A 291 -2.67 -4.88 -17.08
N LEU A 292 -2.01 -3.95 -16.40
CA LEU A 292 -0.79 -4.26 -15.64
C LEU A 292 -1.20 -4.98 -14.36
N ARG A 293 -0.99 -6.28 -14.31
CA ARG A 293 -1.45 -7.13 -13.22
C ARG A 293 -0.47 -7.13 -12.05
N ARG A 294 -1.00 -6.83 -10.86
CA ARG A 294 -0.28 -6.98 -9.58
C ARG A 294 -0.94 -8.05 -8.68
N VAL A 295 -1.95 -8.71 -9.18
CA VAL A 295 -2.62 -9.87 -8.59
C VAL A 295 -2.03 -11.13 -9.21
N ASP A 296 -1.71 -12.15 -8.43
CA ASP A 296 -1.19 -13.42 -8.95
C ASP A 296 -2.16 -14.09 -9.93
N ALA A 297 -1.63 -14.78 -10.93
CA ALA A 297 -2.44 -15.36 -11.99
C ALA A 297 -3.56 -16.25 -11.44
N ALA A 298 -3.25 -17.11 -10.48
CA ALA A 298 -4.24 -17.99 -9.87
C ALA A 298 -5.45 -17.27 -9.27
N TRP A 299 -5.28 -16.02 -8.82
CA TRP A 299 -6.32 -15.19 -8.21
C TRP A 299 -7.00 -14.24 -9.20
N SER A 300 -6.60 -14.25 -10.48
CA SER A 300 -7.05 -13.26 -11.47
C SER A 300 -8.46 -13.51 -12.01
N ASP A 301 -8.98 -14.74 -11.95
CA ASP A 301 -10.33 -15.09 -12.45
C ASP A 301 -10.97 -16.17 -11.58
N PRO A 302 -12.05 -15.85 -10.84
CA PRO A 302 -12.74 -16.85 -10.00
C PRO A 302 -13.53 -17.91 -10.80
N LEU A 303 -13.80 -17.71 -12.10
CA LEU A 303 -14.55 -18.70 -12.90
C LEU A 303 -13.67 -19.83 -13.43
N GLU A 304 -12.45 -19.50 -13.88
CA GLU A 304 -11.60 -20.49 -14.56
C GLU A 304 -10.33 -20.83 -13.78
N LEU A 305 -9.99 -20.08 -12.72
CA LEU A 305 -8.79 -20.30 -11.92
C LEU A 305 -9.18 -20.66 -10.48
N ARG A 306 -9.06 -19.74 -9.56
CA ARG A 306 -9.29 -19.99 -8.14
C ARG A 306 -10.66 -19.49 -7.68
N GLY A 307 -11.61 -20.40 -7.45
CA GLY A 307 -13.02 -20.07 -7.23
C GLY A 307 -13.32 -19.18 -6.00
N GLU A 308 -12.49 -19.23 -4.97
CA GLU A 308 -12.62 -18.36 -3.80
C GLU A 308 -12.02 -16.96 -3.99
N SER A 309 -11.44 -16.62 -5.16
CA SER A 309 -10.81 -15.33 -5.39
C SER A 309 -11.81 -14.18 -5.37
N GLN A 310 -11.53 -13.19 -4.53
CA GLN A 310 -12.18 -11.87 -4.51
C GLN A 310 -11.32 -10.78 -5.14
N LEU A 311 -10.08 -11.11 -5.56
CA LEU A 311 -9.10 -10.17 -6.10
C LEU A 311 -9.17 -10.05 -7.62
N GLY A 312 -9.75 -11.05 -8.27
CA GLY A 312 -9.80 -11.16 -9.73
C GLY A 312 -11.08 -10.64 -10.35
N VAL A 313 -11.17 -10.81 -11.66
CA VAL A 313 -12.30 -10.37 -12.49
C VAL A 313 -12.91 -11.60 -13.15
N ALA A 314 -14.17 -11.90 -12.83
CA ALA A 314 -14.88 -13.06 -13.39
C ALA A 314 -14.97 -12.97 -14.93
N GLY A 315 -14.45 -13.99 -15.63
CA GLY A 315 -14.40 -14.06 -17.10
C GLY A 315 -13.17 -13.39 -17.74
N LEU A 316 -12.17 -12.98 -16.94
CA LEU A 316 -10.95 -12.36 -17.46
C LEU A 316 -10.17 -13.30 -18.39
N VAL A 317 -10.07 -14.59 -18.05
CA VAL A 317 -9.39 -15.61 -18.88
C VAL A 317 -10.03 -15.71 -20.26
N GLU A 318 -11.35 -15.70 -20.32
CA GLU A 318 -12.08 -15.74 -21.61
C GLU A 318 -11.85 -14.45 -22.41
N ALA A 319 -11.82 -13.28 -21.79
CA ALA A 319 -11.50 -12.01 -22.45
C ALA A 319 -10.07 -12.03 -23.03
N VAL A 320 -9.10 -12.58 -22.30
CA VAL A 320 -7.71 -12.77 -22.77
C VAL A 320 -7.67 -13.74 -23.95
N ARG A 321 -8.33 -14.92 -23.86
CA ARG A 321 -8.38 -15.91 -24.96
C ARG A 321 -8.98 -15.35 -26.24
N ARG A 322 -9.93 -14.43 -26.14
CA ARG A 322 -10.52 -13.74 -27.29
C ARG A 322 -9.66 -12.59 -27.82
N GLY A 323 -8.51 -12.31 -27.21
CA GLY A 323 -7.69 -11.16 -27.57
C GLY A 323 -8.38 -9.81 -27.33
N ARG A 324 -9.35 -9.75 -26.40
CA ARG A 324 -10.15 -8.57 -26.09
C ARG A 324 -9.50 -7.65 -25.06
N VAL A 325 -8.57 -8.17 -24.29
CA VAL A 325 -7.76 -7.44 -23.31
C VAL A 325 -6.36 -8.02 -23.29
N ARG A 326 -5.39 -7.17 -23.08
CA ARG A 326 -4.00 -7.56 -22.84
C ARG A 326 -3.72 -7.59 -21.34
N VAL A 327 -3.23 -8.70 -20.81
CA VAL A 327 -2.77 -8.79 -19.43
C VAL A 327 -1.23 -8.86 -19.40
N VAL A 328 -0.59 -7.97 -18.67
CA VAL A 328 0.88 -7.86 -18.53
C VAL A 328 1.27 -8.20 -17.09
N ASN A 329 2.10 -9.20 -16.85
CA ASN A 329 2.52 -10.24 -17.79
C ASN A 329 1.39 -11.25 -17.99
N GLY A 330 1.50 -12.02 -19.07
CA GLY A 330 0.51 -13.06 -19.39
C GLY A 330 0.20 -13.99 -18.22
N LEU A 331 -1.04 -14.48 -18.14
CA LEU A 331 -1.53 -15.25 -16.98
C LEU A 331 -0.74 -16.54 -16.73
N GLY A 332 0.01 -17.04 -17.70
CA GLY A 332 0.86 -18.23 -17.56
C GLY A 332 2.31 -17.94 -17.15
N SER A 333 2.71 -16.69 -16.97
CA SER A 333 4.11 -16.33 -16.73
C SER A 333 4.68 -16.82 -15.39
N GLY A 334 3.81 -17.21 -14.45
CA GLY A 334 4.23 -17.75 -13.16
C GLY A 334 5.06 -19.03 -13.24
N VAL A 335 4.96 -19.80 -14.33
CA VAL A 335 5.78 -21.01 -14.54
C VAL A 335 7.27 -20.73 -14.57
N LEU A 336 7.68 -19.52 -14.99
CA LEU A 336 9.08 -19.11 -15.04
C LEU A 336 9.71 -18.91 -13.65
N GLU A 337 8.90 -18.74 -12.61
CA GLU A 337 9.36 -18.60 -11.22
C GLU A 337 9.66 -19.97 -10.56
N ASN A 338 9.43 -21.05 -11.28
CA ASN A 338 9.69 -22.42 -10.85
C ASN A 338 11.20 -22.70 -10.75
N PRO A 339 11.75 -22.94 -9.53
CA PRO A 339 13.15 -23.28 -9.38
C PRO A 339 13.54 -24.62 -10.03
N GLY A 340 12.56 -25.49 -10.29
CA GLY A 340 12.77 -26.76 -11.01
C GLY A 340 13.17 -26.58 -12.48
N LEU A 341 12.96 -25.39 -13.07
CA LEU A 341 13.42 -25.07 -14.41
C LEU A 341 14.93 -24.75 -14.47
N ALA A 342 15.54 -24.32 -13.36
CA ALA A 342 16.91 -23.84 -13.35
C ALA A 342 17.95 -24.80 -13.96
N PRO A 343 17.91 -26.15 -13.73
CA PRO A 343 18.84 -27.08 -14.35
C PRO A 343 18.77 -27.14 -15.87
N TYR A 344 17.61 -26.84 -16.45
CA TYR A 344 17.32 -26.98 -17.87
C TYR A 344 17.49 -25.69 -18.67
N LEU A 345 17.65 -24.51 -18.01
CA LEU A 345 17.75 -23.21 -18.67
C LEU A 345 18.93 -23.12 -19.66
N PRO A 346 20.14 -23.68 -19.39
CA PRO A 346 21.24 -23.66 -20.37
C PRO A 346 20.85 -24.37 -21.67
N ALA A 347 20.31 -25.59 -21.59
CA ALA A 347 19.90 -26.35 -22.77
C ALA A 347 18.69 -25.71 -23.49
N ALA A 348 17.75 -25.15 -22.74
CA ALA A 348 16.64 -24.40 -23.30
C ALA A 348 17.12 -23.13 -24.05
N CYS A 349 18.16 -22.44 -23.55
CA CYS A 349 18.76 -21.28 -24.21
C CYS A 349 19.39 -21.68 -25.55
N GLU A 350 20.17 -22.75 -25.59
CA GLU A 350 20.75 -23.29 -26.82
C GLU A 350 19.65 -23.71 -27.82
N THR A 351 18.59 -24.37 -27.34
CA THR A 351 17.49 -24.85 -28.20
C THR A 351 16.65 -23.72 -28.78
N LEU A 352 16.29 -22.71 -27.96
CA LEU A 352 15.37 -21.66 -28.37
C LEU A 352 16.06 -20.44 -28.99
N LEU A 353 17.25 -20.08 -28.49
CA LEU A 353 17.97 -18.88 -28.93
C LEU A 353 19.21 -19.20 -29.79
N GLY A 354 19.73 -20.45 -29.75
CA GLY A 354 20.96 -20.84 -30.42
C GLY A 354 22.23 -20.26 -29.77
N GLU A 355 22.17 -19.90 -28.50
CA GLU A 355 23.24 -19.24 -27.76
C GLU A 355 23.45 -19.90 -26.38
N PRO A 356 24.71 -19.90 -25.85
CA PRO A 356 24.93 -20.32 -24.47
C PRO A 356 24.33 -19.30 -23.48
N LEU A 357 23.83 -19.80 -22.35
CA LEU A 357 23.30 -18.95 -21.29
C LEU A 357 24.43 -18.13 -20.63
N LEU A 358 24.38 -16.80 -20.75
CA LEU A 358 25.40 -15.88 -20.24
C LEU A 358 25.40 -15.74 -18.71
N LEU A 359 24.20 -15.66 -18.10
CA LEU A 359 24.05 -15.43 -16.66
C LEU A 359 23.59 -16.72 -15.98
N GLN A 360 24.52 -17.34 -15.26
CA GLN A 360 24.28 -18.63 -14.61
C GLN A 360 23.41 -18.52 -13.36
N GLY A 361 22.54 -19.51 -13.14
CA GLY A 361 21.79 -19.67 -11.89
C GLY A 361 22.58 -20.42 -10.81
N LEU A 362 21.95 -20.63 -9.65
CA LEU A 362 22.43 -21.54 -8.63
C LEU A 362 22.43 -22.98 -9.15
N THR A 363 23.41 -23.79 -8.75
CA THR A 363 23.38 -25.23 -8.96
C THR A 363 22.13 -25.77 -8.27
N THR A 364 21.23 -26.35 -9.07
CA THR A 364 19.90 -26.81 -8.60
C THR A 364 19.71 -28.26 -8.98
N HIS A 365 19.27 -29.07 -8.03
CA HIS A 365 18.93 -30.48 -8.19
C HIS A 365 17.42 -30.66 -8.04
N TRP A 366 16.76 -31.08 -9.11
CA TRP A 366 15.33 -31.40 -9.05
C TRP A 366 15.13 -32.83 -8.60
N CYS A 367 14.34 -33.07 -7.55
CA CYS A 367 14.14 -34.38 -6.97
C CYS A 367 13.27 -35.30 -7.84
N GLY A 368 12.63 -34.82 -8.91
CA GLY A 368 11.93 -35.65 -9.88
C GLY A 368 12.86 -36.48 -10.77
N GLU A 369 14.18 -36.25 -10.75
CA GLU A 369 15.18 -37.08 -11.39
C GLU A 369 15.96 -37.91 -10.35
N PRO A 370 16.34 -39.15 -10.67
CA PRO A 370 17.04 -40.03 -9.73
C PRO A 370 18.34 -39.46 -9.18
N ASP A 371 19.13 -38.75 -10.01
CA ASP A 371 20.39 -38.13 -9.60
C ASP A 371 20.17 -36.89 -8.74
N GLY A 372 19.14 -36.10 -9.07
CA GLY A 372 18.75 -34.93 -8.28
C GLY A 372 18.21 -35.33 -6.91
N LEU A 373 17.38 -36.37 -6.85
CA LEU A 373 16.88 -36.94 -5.59
C LEU A 373 18.04 -37.42 -4.70
N ARG A 374 18.97 -38.18 -5.29
CA ARG A 374 20.14 -38.72 -4.57
C ARG A 374 20.98 -37.56 -4.00
N ALA A 375 21.29 -36.53 -4.80
CA ALA A 375 22.07 -35.38 -4.35
C ALA A 375 21.42 -34.67 -3.17
N VAL A 376 20.09 -34.52 -3.18
CA VAL A 376 19.33 -33.90 -2.10
C VAL A 376 19.34 -34.76 -0.84
N LEU A 377 19.12 -36.06 -0.94
CA LEU A 377 19.14 -36.96 0.21
C LEU A 377 20.53 -37.02 0.85
N ASP A 378 21.60 -37.16 0.03
CA ASP A 378 23.00 -37.15 0.48
C ASP A 378 23.34 -35.82 1.22
N SER A 379 22.79 -34.71 0.76
CA SER A 379 22.98 -33.40 1.42
C SER A 379 22.31 -33.30 2.81
N LEU A 380 21.18 -33.99 2.99
CA LEU A 380 20.50 -34.03 4.30
C LEU A 380 21.25 -34.89 5.32
N GLU A 381 22.02 -35.88 4.85
CA GLU A 381 22.86 -36.75 5.68
C GLU A 381 24.25 -36.11 5.92
N ASN A 382 24.71 -35.21 5.03
CA ASN A 382 26.06 -34.64 5.09
C ASN A 382 26.03 -33.12 5.32
N PRO A 383 26.20 -32.66 6.57
CA PRO A 383 26.20 -31.22 6.90
C PRO A 383 27.32 -30.40 6.22
N ALA A 384 28.36 -31.05 5.67
CA ALA A 384 29.47 -30.34 5.00
C ALA A 384 29.11 -29.83 3.58
N ARG A 385 28.00 -30.28 3.00
CA ARG A 385 27.51 -29.83 1.70
C ARG A 385 26.02 -29.54 1.76
N PRO A 386 25.60 -28.56 2.57
CA PRO A 386 24.18 -28.30 2.76
C PRO A 386 23.57 -27.68 1.51
N LEU A 387 22.52 -28.30 0.96
CA LEU A 387 21.63 -27.67 -0.02
C LEU A 387 20.52 -26.91 0.70
N HIS A 388 20.03 -25.84 0.06
CA HIS A 388 18.78 -25.18 0.48
C HIS A 388 17.61 -25.91 -0.18
N LEU A 389 16.81 -26.55 0.65
CA LEU A 389 15.62 -27.26 0.17
C LEU A 389 14.43 -26.30 0.05
N ARG A 390 13.74 -26.42 -1.06
CA ARG A 390 12.50 -25.66 -1.27
C ARG A 390 11.52 -26.43 -2.14
N PRO A 391 10.21 -26.21 -1.95
CA PRO A 391 9.21 -26.70 -2.89
C PRO A 391 9.34 -25.93 -4.21
N ILE A 392 8.89 -26.53 -5.32
CA ILE A 392 8.75 -25.85 -6.60
C ILE A 392 7.63 -24.78 -6.54
N ASP A 393 6.60 -25.03 -5.73
CA ASP A 393 5.48 -24.13 -5.45
C ASP A 393 5.44 -23.73 -3.98
N GLY A 394 5.21 -22.46 -3.70
CA GLY A 394 5.00 -21.95 -2.35
C GLY A 394 6.28 -21.65 -1.55
N PRO A 395 6.15 -21.27 -0.29
CA PRO A 395 7.26 -20.84 0.55
C PRO A 395 8.07 -22.02 1.09
N SER A 396 9.40 -21.86 1.20
CA SER A 396 10.32 -22.87 1.78
C SER A 396 10.21 -23.01 3.31
N THR A 397 9.59 -22.06 3.99
CA THR A 397 9.51 -21.98 5.47
C THR A 397 8.86 -23.19 6.13
N ASP A 398 8.03 -23.95 5.41
CA ASP A 398 7.36 -25.13 5.95
C ASP A 398 8.30 -26.33 6.10
N LEU A 399 9.33 -26.43 5.24
CA LEU A 399 10.32 -27.49 5.32
C LEU A 399 11.36 -27.26 6.41
N GLU A 400 11.77 -26.00 6.62
CA GLU A 400 12.79 -25.63 7.59
C GLU A 400 12.38 -25.90 9.05
N ARG A 401 11.07 -25.96 9.32
CA ARG A 401 10.51 -26.22 10.66
C ARG A 401 10.33 -27.70 10.98
N LEU A 402 10.52 -28.56 10.00
CA LEU A 402 10.29 -29.99 10.16
C LEU A 402 11.59 -30.72 10.57
N PRO A 403 11.49 -31.81 11.38
CA PRO A 403 12.60 -32.72 11.57
C PRO A 403 13.05 -33.35 10.24
N THR A 404 14.36 -33.60 10.07
CA THR A 404 14.94 -34.15 8.85
C THR A 404 14.23 -35.43 8.35
N ALA A 405 13.86 -36.33 9.26
CA ALA A 405 13.14 -37.56 8.89
C ALA A 405 11.78 -37.25 8.22
N ARG A 406 11.07 -36.23 8.66
CA ARG A 406 9.81 -35.80 8.05
C ARG A 406 10.01 -35.11 6.70
N VAL A 407 11.12 -34.39 6.56
CA VAL A 407 11.49 -33.79 5.27
C VAL A 407 11.77 -34.88 4.25
N VAL A 408 12.56 -35.87 4.64
CA VAL A 408 12.85 -37.06 3.78
C VAL A 408 11.56 -37.77 3.37
N GLU A 409 10.66 -38.05 4.32
CA GLU A 409 9.37 -38.72 4.04
C GLU A 409 8.57 -37.91 2.98
N ARG A 410 8.43 -36.60 3.14
CA ARG A 410 7.72 -35.74 2.16
C ARG A 410 8.37 -35.70 0.79
N ILE A 411 9.71 -35.68 0.73
CA ILE A 411 10.43 -35.69 -0.56
C ILE A 411 10.23 -37.06 -1.27
N LEU A 412 10.25 -38.14 -0.55
CA LEU A 412 10.04 -39.47 -1.15
C LEU A 412 8.60 -39.73 -1.61
N ASP A 413 7.62 -39.10 -0.93
CA ASP A 413 6.21 -39.18 -1.33
C ASP A 413 5.93 -38.43 -2.64
N GLU A 414 6.46 -37.20 -2.78
CA GLU A 414 6.23 -36.35 -3.94
C GLU A 414 7.54 -35.69 -4.44
N PRO A 415 8.48 -36.50 -4.94
CA PRO A 415 9.83 -35.99 -5.25
C PRO A 415 9.82 -34.88 -6.31
N HIS A 416 8.93 -34.93 -7.28
CA HIS A 416 8.79 -33.95 -8.34
C HIS A 416 8.45 -32.51 -7.83
N ARG A 417 8.01 -32.39 -6.58
CA ARG A 417 7.64 -31.09 -5.98
C ARG A 417 8.79 -30.39 -5.26
N TYR A 418 9.98 -30.94 -5.22
CA TYR A 418 11.08 -30.40 -4.43
C TYR A 418 12.35 -30.23 -5.25
N VAL A 419 13.13 -29.22 -4.85
CA VAL A 419 14.49 -28.98 -5.35
C VAL A 419 15.45 -28.73 -4.18
N GLY A 420 16.71 -29.11 -4.41
CA GLY A 420 17.84 -28.69 -3.58
C GLY A 420 18.71 -27.72 -4.35
N GLN A 421 18.95 -26.53 -3.81
CA GLN A 421 19.80 -25.52 -4.40
C GLN A 421 21.06 -25.33 -3.57
N GLU A 422 22.21 -25.07 -4.23
CA GLU A 422 23.44 -24.73 -3.52
C GLU A 422 23.25 -23.53 -2.60
N ARG A 423 23.87 -23.55 -1.43
CA ARG A 423 23.91 -22.41 -0.52
C ARG A 423 25.06 -21.48 -0.92
N LEU A 424 24.70 -20.34 -1.44
CA LEU A 424 25.66 -19.32 -1.82
C LEU A 424 25.95 -18.39 -0.65
N PRO A 425 27.20 -18.21 -0.22
CA PRO A 425 27.58 -17.15 0.71
C PRO A 425 27.49 -15.81 -0.03
N PHE A 426 26.40 -15.04 0.22
CA PHE A 426 26.20 -13.75 -0.44
C PHE A 426 27.36 -12.79 -0.16
N SER A 427 27.69 -11.94 -1.14
CA SER A 427 28.62 -10.84 -0.96
C SER A 427 28.19 -9.92 0.16
N GLN A 428 29.14 -9.20 0.74
CA GLN A 428 28.90 -8.30 1.86
C GLN A 428 29.19 -6.86 1.50
N VAL A 429 28.43 -5.95 2.14
CA VAL A 429 28.48 -4.51 1.93
C VAL A 429 28.43 -3.79 3.27
N PRO A 430 29.10 -2.61 3.42
CA PRO A 430 28.98 -1.82 4.63
C PRO A 430 27.52 -1.38 4.84
N THR A 431 26.99 -1.70 6.00
CA THR A 431 25.65 -1.34 6.43
C THR A 431 25.73 -0.57 7.73
N TRP A 432 25.08 0.60 7.80
CA TRP A 432 25.13 1.46 8.95
C TRP A 432 24.24 0.92 10.08
N ARG A 433 24.85 0.51 11.18
CA ARG A 433 24.14 -0.02 12.34
C ARG A 433 24.83 0.38 13.64
N SER A 434 24.08 0.90 14.60
CA SER A 434 24.57 1.22 15.95
C SER A 434 25.84 2.06 15.96
N GLY A 435 25.92 3.04 15.05
CA GLY A 435 27.05 3.99 15.01
C GLY A 435 28.30 3.52 14.26
N ALA A 436 28.24 2.41 13.55
CA ALA A 436 29.34 1.89 12.75
C ALA A 436 28.86 1.25 11.45
N ALA A 437 29.72 1.27 10.42
CA ALA A 437 29.53 0.47 9.22
C ALA A 437 29.94 -0.99 9.51
N ARG A 438 28.99 -1.91 9.36
CA ARG A 438 29.20 -3.35 9.57
C ARG A 438 29.04 -4.11 8.27
N PRO A 439 29.86 -5.15 7.99
CA PRO A 439 29.67 -6.02 6.83
C PRO A 439 28.36 -6.80 6.99
N ARG A 440 27.48 -6.77 5.97
CA ARG A 440 26.23 -7.51 5.94
C ARG A 440 26.01 -8.13 4.56
N PRO A 441 25.43 -9.34 4.50
CA PRO A 441 25.08 -9.97 3.24
C PRO A 441 24.13 -9.13 2.42
N VAL A 442 24.33 -9.11 1.09
CA VAL A 442 23.52 -8.31 0.18
C VAL A 442 23.10 -9.14 -1.04
N THR A 443 21.89 -8.89 -1.53
CA THR A 443 21.39 -9.33 -2.84
C THR A 443 20.93 -8.14 -3.64
N LEU A 444 20.89 -8.28 -4.95
CA LEU A 444 20.46 -7.26 -5.89
C LEU A 444 19.23 -7.76 -6.65
N ARG A 445 18.14 -7.01 -6.65
CA ARG A 445 17.01 -7.18 -7.58
C ARG A 445 17.11 -6.15 -8.69
N THR A 446 17.21 -6.61 -9.93
CA THR A 446 17.16 -5.78 -11.13
C THR A 446 15.83 -6.00 -11.86
N PHE A 447 15.48 -5.05 -12.73
CA PHE A 447 14.24 -5.09 -13.49
C PHE A 447 14.58 -5.05 -14.98
N THR A 448 13.88 -5.85 -15.77
CA THR A 448 14.08 -5.91 -17.23
C THR A 448 12.76 -5.67 -17.94
N LEU A 449 12.77 -4.82 -18.93
CA LEU A 449 11.61 -4.36 -19.67
C LEU A 449 11.78 -4.67 -21.15
N ARG A 450 10.73 -5.13 -21.80
CA ARG A 450 10.65 -5.17 -23.25
C ARG A 450 10.34 -3.78 -23.78
N TYR A 451 11.25 -3.25 -24.57
CA TYR A 451 11.10 -1.95 -25.24
C TYR A 451 11.53 -2.05 -26.71
N GLY A 452 10.61 -1.74 -27.61
CA GLY A 452 10.81 -2.00 -29.04
C GLY A 452 10.96 -3.49 -29.33
N GLY A 453 12.01 -3.85 -30.06
CA GLY A 453 12.32 -5.24 -30.42
C GLY A 453 13.21 -6.01 -29.44
N SER A 454 13.67 -5.38 -28.31
CA SER A 454 14.66 -5.94 -27.41
C SER A 454 14.25 -5.84 -25.95
N TYR A 455 15.00 -6.52 -25.07
CA TYR A 455 14.86 -6.37 -23.61
C TYR A 455 15.95 -5.45 -23.07
N ARG A 456 15.57 -4.56 -22.18
CA ARG A 456 16.45 -3.56 -21.55
C ARG A 456 16.36 -3.65 -20.03
N PRO A 457 17.46 -4.01 -19.36
CA PRO A 457 17.54 -3.93 -17.90
C PRO A 457 17.53 -2.48 -17.41
N LEU A 458 16.94 -2.24 -16.25
CA LEU A 458 17.07 -0.99 -15.50
C LEU A 458 18.54 -0.83 -15.06
N VAL A 459 19.18 0.26 -15.39
CA VAL A 459 20.53 0.58 -14.88
C VAL A 459 20.43 1.04 -13.44
N GLY A 460 20.38 0.07 -12.54
CA GLY A 460 20.07 0.23 -11.13
C GLY A 460 19.33 -0.98 -10.57
N GLY A 461 18.60 -0.78 -9.49
CA GLY A 461 17.82 -1.86 -8.87
C GLY A 461 17.49 -1.60 -7.41
N LEU A 462 17.09 -2.66 -6.72
CA LEU A 462 16.81 -2.68 -5.29
C LEU A 462 17.75 -3.67 -4.62
N ALA A 463 18.68 -3.20 -3.79
CA ALA A 463 19.50 -4.09 -3.00
C ALA A 463 18.84 -4.39 -1.65
N ASN A 464 18.89 -5.66 -1.24
CA ASN A 464 18.37 -6.13 0.02
C ASN A 464 19.50 -6.58 0.92
N VAL A 465 19.50 -6.13 2.16
CA VAL A 465 20.48 -6.46 3.20
C VAL A 465 19.91 -7.46 4.17
N TYR A 466 20.69 -8.45 4.57
CA TYR A 466 20.29 -9.49 5.49
C TYR A 466 21.08 -9.42 6.79
N ASP A 467 20.49 -9.85 7.89
CA ASP A 467 21.22 -10.08 9.14
C ASP A 467 21.96 -11.42 9.09
N ASP A 468 23.05 -11.56 9.87
CA ASP A 468 23.83 -12.79 9.90
C ASP A 468 22.96 -14.00 10.28
N GLY A 469 22.93 -15.01 9.40
CA GLY A 469 22.13 -16.23 9.58
C GLY A 469 20.63 -16.05 9.27
N GLY A 470 20.17 -14.85 8.82
CA GLY A 470 18.79 -14.57 8.49
C GLY A 470 18.48 -14.71 7.00
N PHE A 471 17.33 -15.31 6.68
CA PHE A 471 16.77 -15.32 5.31
C PHE A 471 15.85 -14.13 5.03
N ARG A 472 15.68 -13.20 5.99
CA ARG A 472 14.80 -12.04 5.87
C ARG A 472 15.62 -10.77 5.72
N SER A 473 15.25 -9.95 4.74
CA SER A 473 15.83 -8.64 4.56
C SER A 473 15.56 -7.75 5.79
N SER A 474 16.62 -7.11 6.27
CA SER A 474 16.56 -6.18 7.42
C SER A 474 16.54 -4.71 7.01
N ALA A 475 17.02 -4.40 5.82
CA ALA A 475 17.01 -3.07 5.21
C ALA A 475 17.19 -3.18 3.69
N SER A 476 16.88 -2.10 2.98
CA SER A 476 17.22 -1.93 1.56
C SER A 476 18.39 -0.97 1.38
N LYS A 477 18.95 -0.94 0.17
CA LYS A 477 19.95 0.06 -0.27
C LYS A 477 19.57 0.58 -1.65
N ASP A 478 19.93 1.83 -1.91
CA ASP A 478 19.99 2.35 -3.27
C ASP A 478 21.13 1.67 -4.05
N VAL A 479 20.95 1.46 -5.33
CA VAL A 479 21.93 0.80 -6.22
C VAL A 479 22.48 1.81 -7.20
N TRP A 480 23.76 2.12 -7.07
CA TRP A 480 24.45 3.12 -7.87
C TRP A 480 25.28 2.44 -8.98
N VAL A 481 24.83 2.58 -10.21
CA VAL A 481 25.60 2.14 -11.38
C VAL A 481 26.32 3.36 -11.96
N LEU A 482 27.65 3.32 -11.92
CA LEU A 482 28.51 4.41 -12.38
C LEU A 482 28.60 4.40 -13.91
N LYS A 483 28.56 5.58 -14.53
CA LYS A 483 28.86 5.78 -15.93
C LYS A 483 30.35 5.53 -16.20
N ALA A 484 30.68 4.98 -17.36
CA ALA A 484 32.09 4.85 -17.80
C ALA A 484 32.68 6.22 -18.08
N ASP A 485 31.92 7.09 -18.73
CA ASP A 485 32.22 8.51 -18.94
C ASP A 485 31.05 9.34 -18.44
N PRO A 486 31.26 10.42 -17.67
CA PRO A 486 30.16 11.31 -17.24
C PRO A 486 29.28 11.84 -18.40
N ALA A 487 29.86 11.90 -19.63
CA ALA A 487 29.13 12.31 -20.84
C ALA A 487 28.23 11.22 -21.43
N ASP A 488 28.34 9.95 -20.96
CA ASP A 488 27.51 8.88 -21.46
C ASP A 488 26.00 9.21 -21.30
N ALA A 489 25.24 8.90 -22.36
CA ALA A 489 23.80 9.12 -22.34
C ALA A 489 23.11 8.17 -21.34
N ASP A 490 22.05 8.64 -20.69
CA ASP A 490 21.17 7.78 -19.92
C ASP A 490 20.30 6.92 -20.86
N GLN A 491 20.06 5.66 -20.49
CA GLN A 491 19.29 4.74 -21.31
C GLN A 491 17.86 5.26 -21.55
N GLY A 492 17.40 5.21 -22.81
CA GLY A 492 16.00 5.37 -23.16
C GLY A 492 15.50 6.80 -23.39
N LEU A 493 16.33 7.85 -23.22
CA LEU A 493 15.89 9.24 -23.45
C LEU A 493 15.72 9.63 -24.93
N ALA A 494 16.50 9.04 -25.83
CA ALA A 494 16.48 9.39 -27.26
C ALA A 494 15.31 8.77 -28.05
N GLU A 495 14.67 7.74 -27.51
CA GLU A 495 13.66 6.92 -28.21
C GLU A 495 12.25 7.04 -27.65
N VAL A 496 12.02 7.84 -26.60
CA VAL A 496 10.67 8.14 -26.13
C VAL A 496 10.00 8.98 -27.19
N MET A 497 9.24 8.33 -28.06
CA MET A 497 8.45 9.00 -29.07
C MET A 497 7.61 10.08 -28.41
N SER A 498 7.53 11.26 -29.04
CA SER A 498 6.59 12.30 -28.67
C SER A 498 5.17 11.74 -28.75
N MET A 499 4.66 11.26 -27.63
CA MET A 499 3.26 10.90 -27.52
C MET A 499 2.48 12.20 -27.67
N THR A 500 1.65 12.28 -28.72
CA THR A 500 0.66 13.33 -28.85
C THR A 500 -0.15 13.32 -27.56
N ALA A 501 -0.11 14.43 -26.82
CA ALA A 501 -0.83 14.58 -25.57
C ALA A 501 -2.34 14.61 -25.85
N ALA A 502 -2.97 13.44 -25.97
CA ALA A 502 -4.41 13.34 -25.86
C ALA A 502 -4.75 13.63 -24.38
N ARG A 503 -5.65 14.59 -24.15
CA ARG A 503 -6.16 14.91 -22.82
C ARG A 503 -6.97 13.71 -22.35
N ALA A 504 -6.37 12.85 -21.55
CA ALA A 504 -7.10 11.79 -20.87
C ALA A 504 -8.12 12.44 -19.93
N VAL A 505 -9.38 12.07 -20.05
CA VAL A 505 -10.39 12.41 -19.05
C VAL A 505 -10.04 11.61 -17.80
N ALA A 506 -9.81 12.30 -16.68
CA ALA A 506 -9.58 11.63 -15.41
C ALA A 506 -10.81 10.78 -15.08
N VAL A 507 -10.59 9.49 -14.88
CA VAL A 507 -11.65 8.53 -14.56
C VAL A 507 -11.54 8.19 -13.10
N THR A 508 -12.54 8.56 -12.32
CA THR A 508 -12.59 8.25 -10.89
C THR A 508 -13.62 7.13 -10.67
N VAL A 509 -13.18 6.02 -10.11
CA VAL A 509 -14.07 4.89 -9.79
C VAL A 509 -14.86 5.17 -8.50
N PRO A 510 -16.08 4.63 -8.32
CA PRO A 510 -16.91 4.87 -7.15
C PRO A 510 -16.20 4.59 -5.81
N ARG A 511 -15.38 3.55 -5.71
CA ARG A 511 -14.58 3.24 -4.51
C ARG A 511 -13.64 4.39 -4.14
N VAL A 512 -12.93 4.94 -5.10
CA VAL A 512 -12.02 6.08 -4.87
C VAL A 512 -12.81 7.32 -4.43
N LEU A 513 -14.01 7.54 -4.98
CA LEU A 513 -14.88 8.63 -4.54
C LEU A 513 -15.35 8.42 -3.09
N GLU A 514 -15.65 7.17 -2.70
CA GLU A 514 -16.01 6.81 -1.33
C GLU A 514 -14.88 7.13 -0.36
N ASP A 515 -13.66 6.66 -0.64
CA ASP A 515 -12.50 6.92 0.18
C ASP A 515 -12.22 8.42 0.32
N LEU A 516 -12.30 9.19 -0.78
CA LEU A 516 -12.13 10.65 -0.77
C LEU A 516 -13.24 11.38 0.01
N PHE A 517 -14.49 10.89 -0.03
CA PHE A 517 -15.58 11.41 0.81
C PHE A 517 -15.27 11.21 2.30
N TRP A 518 -14.79 10.03 2.66
CA TRP A 518 -14.41 9.72 4.04
C TRP A 518 -13.14 10.46 4.48
N VAL A 519 -12.18 10.73 3.58
CA VAL A 519 -11.04 11.63 3.86
C VAL A 519 -11.55 12.99 4.34
N GLY A 520 -12.52 13.58 3.64
CA GLY A 520 -13.14 14.84 4.04
C GLY A 520 -13.82 14.76 5.40
N ARG A 521 -14.60 13.70 5.64
CA ARG A 521 -15.32 13.49 6.89
C ARG A 521 -14.41 13.27 8.10
N TYR A 522 -13.42 12.37 7.98
CA TYR A 522 -12.52 12.07 9.10
C TYR A 522 -11.59 13.23 9.44
N ALA A 523 -11.13 14.00 8.44
CA ALA A 523 -10.31 15.19 8.67
C ALA A 523 -11.10 16.25 9.45
N GLU A 524 -12.37 16.52 9.09
CA GLU A 524 -13.21 17.48 9.79
C GLU A 524 -13.59 17.01 11.18
N ARG A 525 -13.96 15.74 11.33
CA ARG A 525 -14.28 15.15 12.64
C ARG A 525 -13.10 15.24 13.62
N ALA A 526 -11.91 14.98 13.14
CA ALA A 526 -10.69 15.13 13.93
C ALA A 526 -10.45 16.59 14.33
N GLU A 527 -10.63 17.54 13.39
CA GLU A 527 -10.49 18.96 13.66
C GLU A 527 -11.45 19.44 14.76
N ASP A 528 -12.76 19.15 14.61
CA ASP A 528 -13.79 19.63 15.52
C ASP A 528 -13.61 19.07 16.93
N MET A 529 -13.29 17.77 17.04
CA MET A 529 -13.02 17.12 18.32
C MET A 529 -11.75 17.70 18.96
N LEU A 530 -10.67 17.95 18.20
CA LEU A 530 -9.44 18.56 18.70
C LEU A 530 -9.68 19.96 19.24
N ARG A 531 -10.45 20.78 18.54
CA ARG A 531 -10.80 22.14 18.99
C ARG A 531 -11.60 22.11 20.28
N LEU A 532 -12.61 21.24 20.35
CA LEU A 532 -13.41 21.06 21.57
C LEU A 532 -12.57 20.53 22.74
N LEU A 533 -11.65 19.58 22.48
CA LEU A 533 -10.72 19.04 23.47
C LEU A 533 -9.79 20.12 24.01
N ILE A 534 -9.17 20.93 23.15
CA ILE A 534 -8.23 22.00 23.54
C ILE A 534 -8.93 23.01 24.44
N VAL A 535 -10.13 23.48 24.05
CA VAL A 535 -10.92 24.44 24.85
C VAL A 535 -11.33 23.81 26.21
N THR A 536 -11.77 22.55 26.20
CA THR A 536 -12.18 21.85 27.43
C THR A 536 -10.99 21.62 28.36
N HIS A 537 -9.83 21.24 27.79
CA HIS A 537 -8.59 21.07 28.56
C HIS A 537 -8.16 22.39 29.23
N THR A 538 -8.21 23.50 28.49
CA THR A 538 -7.89 24.82 29.05
C THR A 538 -8.77 25.19 30.24
N ILE A 539 -10.08 24.95 30.14
CA ILE A 539 -11.02 25.17 31.29
C ILE A 539 -10.74 24.17 32.42
N SER A 540 -10.34 22.94 32.12
CA SER A 540 -10.04 21.93 33.13
C SER A 540 -8.83 22.30 33.98
N GLU A 541 -7.81 22.91 33.45
CA GLU A 541 -6.62 23.35 34.19
C GLU A 541 -7.00 24.33 35.34
N ASP A 542 -7.99 25.18 35.10
CA ASP A 542 -8.42 26.18 36.10
C ASP A 542 -9.44 25.62 37.10
N PHE A 543 -10.32 24.72 36.70
CA PHE A 543 -11.54 24.39 37.43
C PHE A 543 -11.73 22.91 37.81
N ARG A 544 -10.85 21.99 37.42
CA ARG A 544 -11.01 20.54 37.71
C ARG A 544 -11.13 20.22 39.19
N THR A 545 -10.51 21.03 40.07
CA THR A 545 -10.57 20.86 41.53
C THR A 545 -11.71 21.66 42.19
N ARG A 546 -12.53 22.39 41.39
CA ARG A 546 -13.55 23.31 41.87
C ARG A 546 -14.90 23.09 41.21
N PRO A 547 -15.50 21.90 41.37
CA PRO A 547 -16.74 21.52 40.64
C PRO A 547 -17.95 22.39 40.99
N GLY A 548 -18.00 22.99 42.20
CA GLY A 548 -19.10 23.85 42.66
C GLY A 548 -19.05 25.29 42.13
N THR A 549 -18.05 25.62 41.29
CA THR A 549 -17.94 26.96 40.67
C THR A 549 -18.61 27.01 39.30
N VAL A 550 -18.82 28.23 38.78
CA VAL A 550 -19.33 28.44 37.40
C VAL A 550 -18.44 27.70 36.38
N GLY A 551 -17.12 27.82 36.52
CA GLY A 551 -16.18 27.15 35.63
C GLY A 551 -16.26 25.61 35.74
N GLY A 552 -16.38 25.07 36.96
CA GLY A 552 -16.55 23.62 37.17
C GLY A 552 -17.86 23.09 36.59
N ALA A 553 -18.95 23.82 36.72
CA ALA A 553 -20.23 23.49 36.08
C ALA A 553 -20.13 23.55 34.54
N SER A 554 -19.44 24.54 34.01
CA SER A 554 -19.19 24.66 32.56
C SER A 554 -18.31 23.53 32.02
N LEU A 555 -17.27 23.16 32.77
CA LEU A 555 -16.42 21.98 32.44
C LEU A 555 -17.22 20.69 32.36
N SER A 556 -18.12 20.46 33.33
CA SER A 556 -19.00 19.28 33.33
C SER A 556 -19.88 19.22 32.09
N VAL A 557 -20.39 20.36 31.57
CA VAL A 557 -21.17 20.42 30.33
C VAL A 557 -20.31 20.04 29.12
N LEU A 558 -19.09 20.57 29.01
CA LEU A 558 -18.20 20.30 27.91
C LEU A 558 -17.71 18.83 27.90
N LEU A 559 -17.36 18.29 29.05
CA LEU A 559 -17.00 16.88 29.19
C LEU A 559 -18.16 15.95 28.83
N GLY A 560 -19.38 16.29 29.27
CA GLY A 560 -20.58 15.55 28.88
C GLY A 560 -20.85 15.64 27.36
N THR A 561 -20.46 16.72 26.71
CA THR A 561 -20.52 16.87 25.24
C THR A 561 -19.51 15.98 24.55
N ILE A 562 -18.25 16.00 25.00
CA ILE A 562 -17.19 15.09 24.51
C ILE A 562 -17.61 13.61 24.69
N GLY A 563 -18.13 13.25 25.88
CA GLY A 563 -18.57 11.89 26.15
C GLY A 563 -19.70 11.41 25.22
N ARG A 564 -20.62 12.30 24.82
CA ARG A 564 -21.67 11.97 23.82
C ARG A 564 -21.08 11.80 22.41
N LEU A 565 -20.16 12.64 22.02
CA LEU A 565 -19.51 12.57 20.70
C LEU A 565 -18.56 11.36 20.60
N ALA A 566 -17.87 11.01 21.69
CA ALA A 566 -16.90 9.92 21.75
C ALA A 566 -17.44 8.62 22.37
N GLY A 567 -18.77 8.51 22.50
CA GLY A 567 -19.48 7.30 22.91
C GLY A 567 -19.39 6.92 24.39
N ARG A 568 -18.43 7.46 25.13
CA ARG A 568 -18.23 7.23 26.59
C ARG A 568 -17.47 8.38 27.21
N GLN A 569 -17.51 8.47 28.55
CA GLN A 569 -16.73 9.39 29.34
C GLN A 569 -16.02 8.60 30.44
N LEU A 570 -14.75 8.91 30.74
CA LEU A 570 -13.99 8.34 31.84
C LEU A 570 -14.06 9.28 33.05
N ASP A 571 -13.97 8.70 34.26
CA ASP A 571 -14.04 9.48 35.50
C ASP A 571 -12.74 10.29 35.75
N ASP A 572 -11.60 9.74 35.34
CA ASP A 572 -10.31 10.44 35.43
C ASP A 572 -10.08 11.31 34.18
N LEU A 573 -9.96 12.63 34.40
CA LEU A 573 -9.79 13.61 33.32
C LEU A 573 -8.51 13.43 32.51
N ASP A 574 -7.40 13.10 33.16
CA ASP A 574 -6.14 12.90 32.46
C ASP A 574 -6.19 11.63 31.60
N ALA A 575 -6.88 10.59 32.09
CA ALA A 575 -7.17 9.38 31.32
C ALA A 575 -8.16 9.66 30.18
N GLU A 576 -9.18 10.51 30.40
CA GLU A 576 -10.15 10.91 29.36
C GLU A 576 -9.48 11.59 28.20
N PHE A 577 -8.70 12.65 28.44
CA PHE A 577 -8.00 13.39 27.38
C PHE A 577 -6.99 12.52 26.66
N ARG A 578 -6.29 11.65 27.39
CA ARG A 578 -5.35 10.71 26.77
C ARG A 578 -6.06 9.69 25.90
N SER A 579 -7.14 9.08 26.39
CA SER A 579 -7.94 8.12 25.62
C SER A 579 -8.48 8.72 24.32
N LEU A 580 -8.90 9.98 24.32
CA LEU A 580 -9.33 10.68 23.12
C LEU A 580 -8.23 10.83 22.06
N LEU A 581 -6.98 10.96 22.49
CA LEU A 581 -5.82 11.15 21.59
C LEU A 581 -5.13 9.85 21.20
N THR A 582 -5.30 8.73 21.95
CA THR A 582 -4.50 7.52 21.74
C THR A 582 -5.31 6.23 21.54
N ASP A 583 -6.60 6.21 21.89
CA ASP A 583 -7.46 5.03 21.78
C ASP A 583 -8.21 5.04 20.44
N ALA A 584 -7.67 4.35 19.44
CA ALA A 584 -8.26 4.24 18.10
C ALA A 584 -9.55 3.38 18.08
N ASP A 585 -9.75 2.50 19.07
CA ASP A 585 -10.95 1.66 19.16
C ASP A 585 -12.15 2.45 19.75
N ARG A 586 -11.90 3.62 20.31
CA ARG A 586 -12.94 4.51 20.84
C ARG A 586 -13.57 5.30 19.71
N VAL A 587 -14.73 4.85 19.25
CA VAL A 587 -15.50 5.53 18.18
C VAL A 587 -15.76 7.00 18.57
N GLY A 588 -15.49 7.92 17.65
CA GLY A 588 -15.61 9.36 17.84
C GLY A 588 -14.43 10.04 18.54
N SER A 589 -13.38 9.28 18.95
CA SER A 589 -12.13 9.87 19.42
C SER A 589 -11.32 10.51 18.28
N VAL A 590 -10.35 11.37 18.63
CA VAL A 590 -9.38 11.90 17.67
C VAL A 590 -8.56 10.76 17.08
N ALA A 591 -8.07 9.83 17.93
CA ALA A 591 -7.27 8.68 17.48
C ALA A 591 -8.04 7.82 16.47
N HIS A 592 -9.32 7.52 16.73
CA HIS A 592 -10.19 6.80 15.79
C HIS A 592 -10.31 7.52 14.44
N SER A 593 -10.55 8.84 14.48
CA SER A 593 -10.68 9.64 13.26
C SER A 593 -9.37 9.71 12.46
N ILE A 594 -8.22 9.83 13.13
CA ILE A 594 -6.90 9.85 12.49
C ILE A 594 -6.56 8.48 11.88
N GLU A 595 -6.85 7.37 12.56
CA GLU A 595 -6.59 6.03 12.02
C GLU A 595 -7.44 5.73 10.77
N ASN A 596 -8.72 6.11 10.79
CA ASN A 596 -9.57 5.97 9.62
C ASN A 596 -9.19 6.95 8.49
N LEU A 597 -8.74 8.18 8.82
CA LEU A 597 -8.19 9.12 7.86
C LEU A 597 -6.94 8.54 7.18
N ARG A 598 -6.03 7.93 7.97
CA ARG A 598 -4.84 7.26 7.46
C ARG A 598 -5.19 6.15 6.48
N THR A 599 -6.17 5.32 6.83
CA THR A 599 -6.66 4.24 5.98
C THR A 599 -7.21 4.78 4.67
N ALA A 600 -8.14 5.74 4.72
CA ALA A 600 -8.74 6.34 3.53
C ALA A 600 -7.69 7.05 2.64
N LEU A 601 -6.73 7.79 3.21
CA LEU A 601 -5.62 8.39 2.46
C LEU A 601 -4.74 7.33 1.77
N THR A 602 -4.50 6.20 2.44
CA THR A 602 -3.71 5.10 1.89
C THR A 602 -4.42 4.42 0.71
N ASP A 603 -5.74 4.26 0.80
CA ASP A 603 -6.56 3.64 -0.25
C ASP A 603 -6.64 4.46 -1.54
N VAL A 604 -6.43 5.78 -1.46
CA VAL A 604 -6.40 6.72 -2.60
C VAL A 604 -5.03 7.33 -2.85
N ARG A 605 -3.98 6.68 -2.40
CA ARG A 605 -2.61 7.21 -2.45
C ARG A 605 -2.17 7.66 -3.84
N ASP A 606 -2.56 6.94 -4.87
CA ASP A 606 -2.26 7.23 -6.27
C ASP A 606 -2.90 8.53 -6.79
N GLN A 607 -3.94 9.04 -6.10
CA GLN A 607 -4.64 10.28 -6.42
C GLN A 607 -4.05 11.51 -5.69
N LEU A 608 -3.20 11.30 -4.69
CA LEU A 608 -2.75 12.35 -3.78
C LEU A 608 -1.29 12.74 -4.05
N SER A 609 -0.99 14.02 -3.78
CA SER A 609 0.37 14.55 -3.91
C SER A 609 1.26 14.14 -2.72
N ALA A 610 2.58 14.24 -2.89
CA ALA A 610 3.53 14.03 -1.79
C ALA A 610 3.34 15.01 -0.62
N ASP A 611 2.78 16.20 -0.86
CA ASP A 611 2.52 17.18 0.19
C ASP A 611 1.45 16.73 1.17
N THR A 612 0.50 15.88 0.73
CA THR A 612 -0.48 15.22 1.60
C THR A 612 0.22 14.40 2.68
N TRP A 613 1.20 13.61 2.30
CA TRP A 613 1.95 12.74 3.22
C TRP A 613 2.84 13.54 4.16
N ARG A 614 3.45 14.63 3.70
CA ARG A 614 4.21 15.54 4.57
C ARG A 614 3.34 16.19 5.63
N ALA A 615 2.13 16.65 5.24
CA ALA A 615 1.17 17.22 6.16
C ALA A 615 0.67 16.16 7.16
N PHE A 616 0.33 14.97 6.68
CA PHE A 616 -0.12 13.87 7.53
C PHE A 616 0.98 13.34 8.45
N GLY A 617 2.23 13.30 8.02
CA GLY A 617 3.39 12.92 8.85
C GLY A 617 3.58 13.82 10.09
N VAL A 618 3.08 15.06 10.07
CA VAL A 618 3.04 15.91 11.29
C VAL A 618 2.08 15.32 12.33
N VAL A 619 0.92 14.81 11.87
CA VAL A 619 -0.10 14.17 12.72
C VAL A 619 0.45 12.89 13.33
N GLU A 620 1.06 12.02 12.52
CA GLU A 620 1.62 10.74 12.96
C GLU A 620 2.71 10.93 14.02
N ARG A 621 3.68 11.79 13.75
CA ARG A 621 4.76 12.09 14.72
C ARG A 621 4.25 12.68 16.04
N ALA A 622 3.22 13.52 15.99
CA ALA A 622 2.62 14.06 17.21
C ALA A 622 1.93 12.96 18.03
N HIS A 623 1.24 12.05 17.36
CA HIS A 623 0.57 10.91 17.98
C HIS A 623 1.57 9.91 18.60
N GLU A 624 2.63 9.55 17.86
CA GLU A 624 3.71 8.68 18.35
C GLU A 624 4.43 9.25 19.56
N ALA A 625 4.76 10.55 19.53
CA ALA A 625 5.43 11.23 20.65
C ALA A 625 4.60 11.19 21.94
N LEU A 626 3.26 11.23 21.86
CA LEU A 626 2.39 11.09 23.03
C LEU A 626 2.35 9.65 23.54
N ALA A 627 2.38 8.67 22.65
CA ALA A 627 2.40 7.25 23.01
C ALA A 627 3.68 6.88 23.77
N GLU A 628 4.82 7.46 23.37
CA GLU A 628 6.12 7.23 24.02
C GLU A 628 6.24 7.94 25.39
N ASN A 629 5.60 9.07 25.59
CA ASN A 629 5.77 9.91 26.77
C ASN A 629 4.44 10.52 27.29
N PRO A 630 3.62 9.73 28.00
CA PRO A 630 2.22 10.07 28.31
C PRO A 630 2.06 11.02 29.52
N HIS A 631 2.79 12.12 29.60
CA HIS A 631 2.60 13.12 30.67
C HIS A 631 1.46 14.09 30.35
N SER A 632 0.68 14.49 31.39
CA SER A 632 -0.54 15.32 31.20
C SER A 632 -0.26 16.67 30.55
N HIS A 633 0.90 17.31 30.83
CA HIS A 633 1.27 18.58 30.23
C HIS A 633 1.52 18.55 28.71
N GLN A 634 1.67 17.36 28.14
CA GLN A 634 1.87 17.17 26.69
C GLN A 634 0.56 17.04 25.92
N VAL A 635 -0.57 16.83 26.59
CA VAL A 635 -1.88 16.64 25.93
C VAL A 635 -2.24 17.83 25.06
N ALA A 636 -2.16 19.05 25.61
CA ALA A 636 -2.51 20.27 24.87
C ALA A 636 -1.55 20.54 23.70
N ASP A 637 -0.23 20.34 23.90
CA ASP A 637 0.78 20.52 22.85
C ASP A 637 0.56 19.49 21.73
N THR A 638 0.32 18.24 22.07
CA THR A 638 0.05 17.18 21.09
C THR A 638 -1.23 17.45 20.31
N ALA A 639 -2.32 17.81 21.01
CA ALA A 639 -3.58 18.18 20.33
C ALA A 639 -3.39 19.36 19.37
N GLY A 640 -2.61 20.37 19.77
CA GLY A 640 -2.28 21.51 18.93
C GLY A 640 -1.45 21.14 17.69
N ARG A 641 -0.50 20.21 17.81
CA ARG A 641 0.30 19.71 16.68
C ARG A 641 -0.53 18.88 15.72
N ILE A 642 -1.37 17.98 16.25
CA ILE A 642 -2.29 17.19 15.42
C ILE A 642 -3.23 18.14 14.66
N LEU A 643 -3.82 19.12 15.34
CA LEU A 643 -4.66 20.13 14.71
C LEU A 643 -3.93 20.88 13.59
N THR A 644 -2.68 21.29 13.83
CA THR A 644 -1.84 21.94 12.81
C THR A 644 -1.65 21.04 11.58
N GLY A 645 -1.40 19.75 11.77
CA GLY A 645 -1.26 18.79 10.68
C GLY A 645 -2.56 18.62 9.88
N VAL A 646 -3.71 18.50 10.57
CA VAL A 646 -5.03 18.40 9.93
C VAL A 646 -5.36 19.67 9.12
N LEU A 647 -5.09 20.86 9.67
CA LEU A 647 -5.28 22.11 8.94
C LEU A 647 -4.33 22.24 7.74
N SER A 648 -3.10 21.71 7.84
CA SER A 648 -2.17 21.64 6.72
C SER A 648 -2.70 20.76 5.59
N LEU A 649 -3.31 19.60 5.92
CA LEU A 649 -3.99 18.75 4.94
C LEU A 649 -5.10 19.49 4.19
N GLN A 650 -5.93 20.25 4.89
CA GLN A 650 -6.97 21.08 4.26
C GLN A 650 -6.38 22.10 3.29
N GLY A 651 -5.21 22.68 3.62
CA GLY A 651 -4.45 23.57 2.74
C GLY A 651 -3.99 22.85 1.46
N VAL A 652 -3.54 21.62 1.58
CA VAL A 652 -3.16 20.77 0.43
C VAL A 652 -4.38 20.47 -0.43
N PHE A 653 -5.51 20.04 0.16
CA PHE A 653 -6.76 19.77 -0.56
C PHE A 653 -7.30 21.02 -1.28
N ALA A 654 -7.14 22.21 -0.69
CA ALA A 654 -7.51 23.45 -1.34
C ALA A 654 -6.74 23.72 -2.65
N SER A 655 -5.55 23.13 -2.82
CA SER A 655 -4.68 23.26 -3.99
C SER A 655 -4.88 22.17 -5.05
N MET A 656 -5.71 21.17 -4.79
CA MET A 656 -6.02 20.08 -5.75
C MET A 656 -6.79 20.60 -6.97
N MET A 657 -6.71 19.83 -8.06
CA MET A 657 -7.58 20.03 -9.23
C MET A 657 -9.05 19.91 -8.83
N ARG A 658 -9.91 20.76 -9.41
CA ARG A 658 -11.36 20.76 -9.17
C ARG A 658 -12.05 19.66 -10.01
N ASP A 659 -11.76 18.43 -9.67
CA ASP A 659 -12.34 17.21 -10.26
C ASP A 659 -13.37 16.57 -9.30
N ASP A 660 -13.90 15.42 -9.70
CA ASP A 660 -14.91 14.70 -8.91
C ASP A 660 -14.38 14.32 -7.51
N GLY A 661 -13.09 13.97 -7.41
CA GLY A 661 -12.44 13.64 -6.14
C GLY A 661 -12.38 14.84 -5.19
N TRP A 662 -12.00 16.01 -5.71
CA TRP A 662 -11.99 17.25 -4.92
C TRP A 662 -13.39 17.62 -4.42
N HIS A 663 -14.41 17.47 -5.29
CA HIS A 663 -15.79 17.73 -4.90
C HIS A 663 -16.27 16.74 -3.82
N MET A 664 -15.84 15.48 -3.88
CA MET A 664 -16.18 14.49 -2.84
C MET A 664 -15.53 14.79 -1.49
N ILE A 665 -14.25 15.18 -1.45
CA ILE A 665 -13.60 15.63 -0.21
C ILE A 665 -14.38 16.81 0.38
N GLY A 666 -14.74 17.79 -0.47
CA GLY A 666 -15.48 18.99 -0.04
C GLY A 666 -16.86 18.68 0.50
N ALA A 667 -17.63 17.81 -0.18
CA ALA A 667 -18.96 17.37 0.26
C ALA A 667 -18.89 16.63 1.61
N GLY A 668 -17.91 15.69 1.73
CA GLY A 668 -17.69 14.96 2.99
C GLY A 668 -17.35 15.89 4.14
N ARG A 669 -16.44 16.84 3.93
CA ARG A 669 -16.02 17.82 4.91
C ARG A 669 -17.20 18.70 5.37
N ALA A 670 -17.93 19.30 4.44
CA ALA A 670 -19.02 20.23 4.74
C ALA A 670 -20.20 19.51 5.44
N LEU A 671 -20.52 18.28 5.04
CA LEU A 671 -21.53 17.45 5.70
C LEU A 671 -21.12 17.12 7.14
N GLU A 672 -19.87 16.70 7.37
CA GLU A 672 -19.38 16.36 8.71
C GLU A 672 -19.38 17.58 9.62
N ARG A 673 -18.92 18.74 9.11
CA ARG A 673 -18.99 20.02 9.85
C ARG A 673 -20.40 20.37 10.29
N SER A 674 -21.38 20.17 9.40
CA SER A 674 -22.79 20.37 9.72
C SER A 674 -23.24 19.47 10.87
N LEU A 675 -22.89 18.19 10.80
CA LEU A 675 -23.23 17.18 11.84
C LEU A 675 -22.58 17.53 13.19
N GLN A 676 -21.28 17.77 13.21
CA GLN A 676 -20.55 18.09 14.45
C GLN A 676 -21.02 19.38 15.09
N LEU A 677 -21.28 20.41 14.30
CA LEU A 677 -21.82 21.67 14.80
C LEU A 677 -23.21 21.48 15.44
N VAL A 678 -24.10 20.77 14.78
CA VAL A 678 -25.45 20.54 15.31
C VAL A 678 -25.38 19.70 16.60
N HIS A 679 -24.54 18.68 16.66
CA HIS A 679 -24.30 17.92 17.90
C HIS A 679 -23.74 18.78 19.03
N LEU A 680 -22.77 19.65 18.73
CA LEU A 680 -22.21 20.59 19.69
C LEU A 680 -23.27 21.55 20.24
N LEU A 681 -24.05 22.18 19.36
CA LEU A 681 -25.12 23.09 19.75
C LEU A 681 -26.20 22.40 20.55
N ARG A 682 -26.63 21.19 20.12
CA ARG A 682 -27.64 20.41 20.85
C ARG A 682 -27.22 20.10 22.28
N SER A 683 -25.96 19.75 22.45
CA SER A 683 -25.40 19.35 23.74
C SER A 683 -25.20 20.53 24.70
N THR A 684 -24.93 21.73 24.17
CA THR A 684 -24.50 22.87 24.94
C THR A 684 -25.57 23.95 25.10
N THR A 685 -26.46 24.16 24.11
CA THR A 685 -27.32 25.35 24.01
C THR A 685 -28.81 25.10 24.31
N THR A 686 -29.30 23.85 24.28
CA THR A 686 -30.73 23.53 24.47
C THR A 686 -31.20 23.71 25.92
N VAL A 687 -30.31 23.54 26.90
CA VAL A 687 -30.62 23.66 28.33
C VAL A 687 -30.07 24.98 28.87
N ARG A 688 -30.91 25.66 29.69
CA ARG A 688 -30.52 26.87 30.44
C ARG A 688 -29.99 26.49 31.82
N ARG A 689 -28.74 26.86 32.13
CA ARG A 689 -28.06 26.47 33.38
C ARG A 689 -27.77 27.69 34.32
N GLY A 690 -28.20 28.88 33.93
CA GLY A 690 -27.92 30.14 34.61
C GLY A 690 -26.97 31.01 33.73
N ILE A 691 -27.09 32.31 33.92
CA ILE A 691 -26.46 33.33 33.02
C ILE A 691 -24.93 33.12 32.90
N ASP A 692 -24.26 32.88 34.03
CA ASP A 692 -22.79 32.82 34.04
C ASP A 692 -22.26 31.52 33.49
N VAL A 693 -22.93 30.37 33.77
CA VAL A 693 -22.58 29.05 33.20
C VAL A 693 -22.87 29.07 31.69
N ASP A 694 -24.08 29.52 31.28
CA ASP A 694 -24.40 29.63 29.87
C ASP A 694 -23.41 30.53 29.11
N ARG A 695 -23.02 31.63 29.69
CA ARG A 695 -22.01 32.54 29.08
C ARG A 695 -20.65 31.89 28.89
N THR A 696 -20.17 31.14 29.88
CA THR A 696 -18.89 30.41 29.82
C THR A 696 -18.94 29.30 28.78
N VAL A 697 -20.03 28.52 28.77
CA VAL A 697 -20.23 27.46 27.78
C VAL A 697 -20.35 28.00 26.36
N LEU A 698 -21.10 29.09 26.16
CA LEU A 698 -21.24 29.74 24.84
C LEU A 698 -19.92 30.31 24.32
N ASN A 699 -19.06 30.86 25.19
CA ASN A 699 -17.70 31.28 24.80
C ASN A 699 -16.87 30.09 24.35
N ALA A 700 -16.93 28.97 25.09
CA ALA A 700 -16.22 27.75 24.71
C ALA A 700 -16.74 27.19 23.37
N VAL A 701 -18.04 27.23 23.12
CA VAL A 701 -18.65 26.84 21.82
C VAL A 701 -18.11 27.73 20.68
N LEU A 702 -18.10 29.06 20.89
CA LEU A 702 -17.56 29.98 19.89
C LEU A 702 -16.06 29.76 19.61
N GLU A 703 -15.28 29.42 20.63
CA GLU A 703 -13.85 29.08 20.49
C GLU A 703 -13.68 27.77 19.75
N ALA A 704 -14.41 26.72 20.13
CA ALA A 704 -14.39 25.42 19.45
C ALA A 704 -14.81 25.53 17.97
N ALA A 705 -15.82 26.39 17.68
CA ALA A 705 -16.28 26.68 16.32
C ALA A 705 -15.48 27.80 15.62
N GLU A 706 -14.28 28.17 16.09
CA GLU A 706 -13.40 29.21 15.46
C GLU A 706 -14.13 30.54 15.19
N SER A 707 -15.18 30.86 15.91
CA SER A 707 -16.06 32.02 15.66
C SER A 707 -16.01 33.09 16.77
N ALA A 708 -15.17 32.91 17.80
CA ALA A 708 -15.09 33.81 18.95
C ALA A 708 -14.63 35.23 18.57
N VAL A 709 -13.67 35.37 17.66
CA VAL A 709 -13.19 36.68 17.17
C VAL A 709 -14.27 37.38 16.34
N THR A 710 -14.93 36.63 15.46
CA THR A 710 -16.02 37.15 14.60
C THR A 710 -17.18 37.60 15.45
N HIS A 711 -17.58 36.80 16.46
CA HIS A 711 -18.62 37.20 17.40
C HIS A 711 -18.29 38.52 18.12
N ARG A 712 -17.06 38.69 18.68
CA ARG A 712 -16.63 39.92 19.36
C ARG A 712 -16.63 41.13 18.43
N ARG A 713 -16.39 40.96 17.16
CA ARG A 713 -16.40 42.07 16.15
C ARG A 713 -17.82 42.47 15.73
N ARG A 714 -18.74 41.46 15.59
CA ARG A 714 -20.11 41.72 15.12
C ARG A 714 -21.08 42.14 16.24
N TYR A 715 -20.95 41.51 17.42
CA TYR A 715 -21.90 41.69 18.52
C TYR A 715 -21.26 42.52 19.66
N ARG A 716 -21.92 43.59 20.03
CA ARG A 716 -21.51 44.41 21.19
C ARG A 716 -22.12 43.86 22.47
N GLY A 717 -21.30 43.66 23.51
CA GLY A 717 -21.77 43.24 24.82
C GLY A 717 -21.45 41.78 25.13
N TYR A 718 -22.23 41.21 26.05
CA TYR A 718 -22.00 39.84 26.51
C TYR A 718 -22.50 38.81 25.49
N VAL A 719 -21.83 37.67 25.46
CA VAL A 719 -22.24 36.52 24.64
C VAL A 719 -23.64 36.03 25.10
N ARG A 720 -24.55 35.94 24.14
CA ARG A 720 -25.95 35.52 24.35
C ARG A 720 -26.31 34.39 23.36
N PRO A 721 -27.22 33.48 23.72
CA PRO A 721 -27.65 32.41 22.82
C PRO A 721 -28.09 32.89 21.43
N ALA A 722 -28.84 33.99 21.36
CA ALA A 722 -29.33 34.56 20.09
C ALA A 722 -28.18 34.92 19.14
N GLY A 723 -27.17 35.67 19.62
CA GLY A 723 -26.01 36.02 18.77
C GLY A 723 -25.13 34.84 18.39
N VAL A 724 -25.06 33.80 19.24
CA VAL A 724 -24.32 32.57 18.90
C VAL A 724 -25.08 31.76 17.85
N LEU A 725 -26.40 31.60 17.98
CA LEU A 725 -27.21 30.86 17.01
C LEU A 725 -27.33 31.63 15.68
N GLU A 726 -27.45 32.96 15.70
CA GLU A 726 -27.40 33.77 14.49
C GLU A 726 -26.11 33.52 13.72
N LEU A 727 -24.94 33.60 14.40
CA LEU A 727 -23.63 33.42 13.78
C LEU A 727 -23.33 31.99 13.33
N LEU A 728 -23.74 30.98 14.11
CA LEU A 728 -23.37 29.58 13.85
C LEU A 728 -24.47 28.77 13.11
N VAL A 729 -25.71 29.26 13.04
CA VAL A 729 -26.79 28.56 12.34
C VAL A 729 -27.13 29.24 11.03
N VAL A 730 -27.51 30.51 11.06
CA VAL A 730 -28.19 31.19 9.94
C VAL A 730 -27.26 32.03 9.08
N ASP A 731 -26.12 32.45 9.58
CA ASP A 731 -25.22 33.37 8.87
C ASP A 731 -24.59 32.73 7.63
N PRO A 732 -24.92 33.16 6.40
CA PRO A 732 -24.38 32.55 5.18
C PRO A 732 -22.92 32.95 4.89
N ASP A 733 -22.38 33.96 5.55
CA ASP A 733 -21.01 34.44 5.34
C ASP A 733 -19.99 33.88 6.35
N ASN A 734 -20.45 33.15 7.38
CA ASN A 734 -19.57 32.51 8.34
C ASN A 734 -19.24 31.07 7.88
N PRO A 735 -17.98 30.77 7.50
CA PRO A 735 -17.59 29.42 7.05
C PRO A 735 -17.79 28.31 8.09
N ARG A 736 -18.10 28.66 9.32
CA ARG A 736 -18.38 27.74 10.42
C ARG A 736 -19.86 27.67 10.77
N SER A 737 -20.74 28.29 9.99
CA SER A 737 -22.19 28.18 10.18
C SER A 737 -22.77 26.96 9.48
N LEU A 738 -23.96 26.55 9.95
CA LEU A 738 -24.73 25.48 9.31
C LEU A 738 -25.20 25.89 7.91
N ALA A 739 -25.70 27.13 7.73
CA ALA A 739 -26.14 27.64 6.44
C ALA A 739 -25.01 27.61 5.40
N PHE A 740 -23.81 28.13 5.75
CA PHE A 740 -22.65 28.09 4.87
C PHE A 740 -22.24 26.67 4.51
N SER A 741 -22.17 25.76 5.51
CA SER A 741 -21.75 24.38 5.29
C SER A 741 -22.73 23.62 4.40
N LEU A 742 -24.04 23.84 4.54
CA LEU A 742 -25.06 23.26 3.66
C LEU A 742 -24.98 23.80 2.23
N ALA A 743 -24.68 25.11 2.06
CA ALA A 743 -24.44 25.68 0.75
C ALA A 743 -23.21 25.04 0.07
N GLU A 744 -22.12 24.79 0.82
CA GLU A 744 -20.96 24.05 0.31
C GLU A 744 -21.35 22.62 -0.10
N VAL A 745 -22.12 21.88 0.71
CA VAL A 745 -22.61 20.52 0.33
C VAL A 745 -23.39 20.59 -0.97
N ARG A 746 -24.34 21.53 -1.07
CA ARG A 746 -25.14 21.74 -2.30
C ARG A 746 -24.25 21.95 -3.52
N ASP A 747 -23.28 22.86 -3.42
CA ASP A 747 -22.42 23.24 -4.55
C ASP A 747 -21.50 22.09 -4.96
N HIS A 748 -20.99 21.33 -4.01
CA HIS A 748 -20.17 20.16 -4.29
C HIS A 748 -20.99 19.01 -4.92
N VAL A 749 -22.15 18.70 -4.37
CA VAL A 749 -23.03 17.64 -4.90
C VAL A 749 -23.52 17.99 -6.30
N ALA A 750 -23.87 19.24 -6.56
CA ALA A 750 -24.31 19.71 -7.90
C ALA A 750 -23.22 19.58 -8.96
N ALA A 751 -21.95 19.64 -8.59
CA ALA A 751 -20.83 19.52 -9.51
C ALA A 751 -20.46 18.06 -9.86
N LEU A 752 -20.96 17.08 -9.11
CA LEU A 752 -20.65 15.68 -9.33
C LEU A 752 -21.31 15.11 -10.60
N PRO A 753 -20.67 14.11 -11.28
CA PRO A 753 -21.15 13.60 -12.57
C PRO A 753 -22.56 13.00 -12.55
N ALA A 754 -23.03 12.52 -11.38
CA ALA A 754 -24.36 11.97 -11.23
C ALA A 754 -25.44 13.04 -11.02
N SER A 755 -25.07 14.30 -10.82
CA SER A 755 -26.03 15.40 -10.66
C SER A 755 -26.88 15.63 -11.92
N THR A 756 -28.18 15.87 -11.74
CA THR A 756 -29.13 16.23 -12.80
C THR A 756 -29.82 17.56 -12.50
N GLY A 757 -29.46 18.24 -11.40
CA GLY A 757 -30.17 19.41 -10.88
C GLY A 757 -31.41 19.09 -10.07
N SER A 758 -31.76 17.81 -9.92
CA SER A 758 -32.93 17.36 -9.16
C SER A 758 -32.83 15.95 -8.56
N THR A 759 -31.61 15.49 -8.32
CA THR A 759 -31.35 14.21 -7.64
C THR A 759 -31.82 14.25 -6.18
N ARG A 760 -31.94 13.11 -5.55
CA ARG A 760 -32.36 13.04 -4.14
C ARG A 760 -31.45 13.84 -3.20
N PRO A 761 -30.11 13.71 -3.25
CA PRO A 761 -29.24 14.52 -2.40
C PRO A 761 -29.36 16.02 -2.67
N GLU A 762 -29.49 16.45 -3.94
CA GLU A 762 -29.69 17.87 -4.28
C GLU A 762 -30.98 18.43 -3.67
N ARG A 763 -32.12 17.74 -3.81
CA ARG A 763 -33.37 18.18 -3.20
C ARG A 763 -33.33 18.18 -1.68
N LEU A 764 -32.66 17.20 -1.05
CA LEU A 764 -32.54 17.14 0.41
C LEU A 764 -31.73 18.30 0.97
N VAL A 765 -30.60 18.63 0.36
CA VAL A 765 -29.75 19.75 0.81
C VAL A 765 -30.40 21.09 0.54
N GLU A 766 -31.04 21.29 -0.63
CA GLU A 766 -31.77 22.53 -0.94
C GLU A 766 -32.92 22.81 0.04
N ASN A 767 -33.72 21.78 0.34
CA ASN A 767 -34.84 21.90 1.28
C ASN A 767 -34.31 22.19 2.70
N LEU A 768 -33.23 21.53 3.14
CA LEU A 768 -32.69 21.78 4.46
C LEU A 768 -32.03 23.16 4.56
N LEU A 769 -31.31 23.60 3.54
CA LEU A 769 -30.71 24.95 3.47
C LEU A 769 -31.80 26.03 3.52
N ALA A 770 -32.83 25.93 2.70
CA ALA A 770 -33.93 26.89 2.69
C ALA A 770 -34.63 27.01 4.05
N GLU A 771 -34.78 25.88 4.74
CA GLU A 771 -35.38 25.89 6.10
C GLU A 771 -34.44 26.54 7.13
N VAL A 772 -33.14 26.27 7.07
CA VAL A 772 -32.14 26.90 7.95
C VAL A 772 -32.08 28.44 7.73
N GLU A 773 -32.17 28.89 6.49
CA GLU A 773 -32.16 30.32 6.12
C GLU A 773 -33.46 31.04 6.58
N ASP A 774 -34.60 30.32 6.64
CA ASP A 774 -35.87 30.89 7.06
C ASP A 774 -36.08 30.84 8.59
N GLN A 775 -35.11 30.30 9.36
CA GLN A 775 -35.24 30.15 10.80
C GLN A 775 -35.26 31.49 11.54
N SER A 776 -36.28 31.66 12.39
CA SER A 776 -36.34 32.78 13.33
C SER A 776 -35.51 32.50 14.59
N VAL A 777 -34.34 33.14 14.69
CA VAL A 777 -33.47 33.01 15.87
C VAL A 777 -34.20 33.37 17.16
N ALA A 778 -35.18 34.32 17.13
CA ALA A 778 -35.98 34.70 18.28
C ALA A 778 -36.87 33.58 18.76
N GLU A 779 -37.41 32.76 17.85
CA GLU A 779 -38.20 31.58 18.16
C GLU A 779 -37.36 30.41 18.68
N LEU A 780 -36.14 30.21 18.10
CA LEU A 780 -35.21 29.18 18.56
C LEU A 780 -34.72 29.40 20.00
N VAL A 781 -34.53 30.65 20.42
CA VAL A 781 -34.09 30.95 21.80
C VAL A 781 -35.25 31.02 22.80
N ALA A 782 -36.51 30.85 22.37
CA ALA A 782 -37.65 30.87 23.24
C ALA A 782 -37.55 29.82 24.35
N ILE A 783 -37.86 30.20 25.58
CA ILE A 783 -37.67 29.38 26.78
C ILE A 783 -38.95 28.70 27.17
N GLY A 784 -38.93 27.37 27.36
CA GLY A 784 -40.01 26.56 28.00
C GLY A 784 -39.45 25.88 29.25
N GLY A 785 -39.62 26.54 30.39
CA GLY A 785 -39.06 26.06 31.66
C GLY A 785 -37.53 26.23 31.74
N VAL A 786 -36.80 25.14 31.78
CA VAL A 786 -35.31 25.14 31.76
C VAL A 786 -34.75 24.83 30.38
N ASN A 787 -35.58 24.47 29.40
CA ASN A 787 -35.14 24.08 28.05
C ASN A 787 -35.54 25.14 27.01
N ARG A 788 -34.95 25.00 25.82
CA ARG A 788 -35.33 25.69 24.58
C ARG A 788 -35.92 24.66 23.62
N PRO A 789 -37.23 24.36 23.75
CA PRO A 789 -37.86 23.23 23.06
C PRO A 789 -37.84 23.40 21.54
N ASN A 790 -38.02 24.61 21.03
CA ASN A 790 -37.98 24.88 19.59
C ASN A 790 -36.59 24.62 19.04
N LEU A 791 -35.53 25.05 19.75
CA LEU A 791 -34.15 24.79 19.37
C LEU A 791 -33.83 23.28 19.42
N GLU A 792 -34.29 22.58 20.48
CA GLU A 792 -34.05 21.14 20.59
C GLU A 792 -34.74 20.39 19.45
N SER A 793 -35.98 20.67 19.14
CA SER A 793 -36.72 20.06 18.02
C SER A 793 -36.05 20.37 16.67
N PHE A 794 -35.66 21.63 16.43
CA PHE A 794 -34.98 22.03 15.20
C PHE A 794 -33.66 21.28 15.01
N LEU A 795 -32.82 21.19 16.04
CA LEU A 795 -31.52 20.50 15.96
C LEU A 795 -31.69 18.97 15.78
N ASP A 796 -32.69 18.36 16.44
CA ASP A 796 -32.99 16.92 16.27
C ASP A 796 -33.48 16.60 14.86
N ASP A 797 -34.41 17.39 14.29
CA ASP A 797 -34.88 17.22 12.91
C ASP A 797 -33.72 17.46 11.89
N THR A 798 -32.88 18.46 12.17
CA THR A 798 -31.68 18.74 11.34
C THR A 798 -30.73 17.54 11.34
N LEU A 799 -30.45 16.91 12.48
CA LEU A 799 -29.60 15.70 12.55
C LEU A 799 -30.17 14.55 11.72
N ASP A 800 -31.49 14.29 11.85
CA ASP A 800 -32.15 13.24 11.06
C ASP A 800 -32.04 13.51 9.54
N ARG A 801 -32.18 14.74 9.13
CA ARG A 801 -32.10 15.13 7.71
C ARG A 801 -30.67 15.08 7.18
N LEU A 802 -29.67 15.50 7.98
CA LEU A 802 -28.25 15.37 7.63
C LEU A 802 -27.87 13.89 7.50
N GLY A 803 -28.37 13.01 8.36
CA GLY A 803 -28.21 11.56 8.23
C GLY A 803 -28.74 11.04 6.89
N ARG A 804 -30.00 11.37 6.56
CA ARG A 804 -30.63 10.99 5.27
C ARG A 804 -29.91 11.58 4.06
N LEU A 805 -29.36 12.79 4.17
CA LEU A 805 -28.56 13.43 3.12
C LEU A 805 -27.27 12.64 2.89
N GLY A 806 -26.55 12.26 3.95
CA GLY A 806 -25.36 11.42 3.88
C GLY A 806 -25.62 10.08 3.21
N GLU A 807 -26.66 9.34 3.67
CA GLU A 807 -27.11 8.09 3.05
C GLU A 807 -27.45 8.26 1.55
N SER A 808 -28.10 9.36 1.21
CA SER A 808 -28.49 9.65 -0.18
C SER A 808 -27.31 9.95 -1.10
N VAL A 809 -26.25 10.60 -0.57
CA VAL A 809 -24.98 10.81 -1.29
C VAL A 809 -24.29 9.47 -1.51
N GLU A 810 -24.22 8.63 -0.47
CA GLU A 810 -23.64 7.28 -0.56
C GLU A 810 -24.38 6.41 -1.59
N GLU A 811 -25.71 6.40 -1.54
CA GLU A 811 -26.53 5.62 -2.48
C GLU A 811 -26.33 6.03 -3.94
N LEU A 812 -26.22 7.31 -4.22
CA LEU A 812 -26.17 7.82 -5.59
C LEU A 812 -24.75 7.78 -6.19
N HIS A 813 -23.74 8.06 -5.40
CA HIS A 813 -22.39 8.32 -5.91
C HIS A 813 -21.37 7.23 -5.56
N LEU A 814 -21.54 6.52 -4.43
CA LEU A 814 -20.51 5.66 -3.86
C LEU A 814 -20.83 4.16 -3.99
N ARG A 815 -22.08 3.76 -4.02
CA ARG A 815 -22.44 2.34 -4.15
C ARG A 815 -22.01 1.78 -5.50
N SER A 816 -20.90 1.09 -5.50
CA SER A 816 -20.60 0.04 -6.46
C SER A 816 -21.52 -1.13 -6.16
N GLY A 817 -22.23 -1.68 -7.11
CA GLY A 817 -23.18 -2.81 -6.90
C GLY A 817 -22.71 -3.86 -5.86
N PRO A 818 -23.43 -4.93 -5.61
CA PRO A 818 -23.10 -5.88 -4.56
C PRO A 818 -21.63 -6.36 -4.71
N PRO A 819 -20.89 -6.53 -3.62
CA PRO A 819 -19.50 -7.00 -3.67
C PRO A 819 -19.43 -8.30 -4.48
N PRO A 820 -18.33 -8.58 -5.19
CA PRO A 820 -18.19 -9.80 -5.96
C PRO A 820 -18.40 -10.99 -5.04
N ARG A 821 -19.38 -11.83 -5.37
CA ARG A 821 -19.64 -13.07 -4.61
C ARG A 821 -18.56 -14.07 -4.94
N SER A 822 -17.92 -14.62 -3.91
CA SER A 822 -17.07 -15.81 -4.07
C SER A 822 -17.91 -16.96 -4.60
N PHE A 823 -17.43 -17.65 -5.63
CA PHE A 823 -18.08 -18.85 -6.18
C PHE A 823 -17.60 -20.13 -5.45
N GLY A 824 -17.03 -20.01 -4.27
CA GLY A 824 -16.52 -21.10 -3.45
C GLY A 824 -17.44 -21.46 -2.27
N ALA A 825 -17.00 -22.43 -1.46
CA ALA A 825 -17.75 -23.13 -0.40
C ALA A 825 -18.47 -22.26 0.67
N LEU A 826 -18.32 -20.94 0.66
CA LEU A 826 -19.02 -20.03 1.59
C LEU A 826 -20.53 -19.89 1.32
N ALA A 827 -21.02 -20.33 0.16
CA ALA A 827 -22.47 -20.32 -0.12
C ALA A 827 -23.27 -21.35 0.71
N ILE A 828 -22.58 -22.24 1.44
CA ILE A 828 -23.23 -23.28 2.26
C ILE A 828 -23.44 -22.80 3.71
N VAL A 829 -22.74 -21.76 4.16
CA VAL A 829 -22.84 -21.30 5.58
C VAL A 829 -23.99 -20.33 5.80
N ASP A 830 -24.42 -19.59 4.77
CA ASP A 830 -25.53 -18.63 4.88
C ASP A 830 -26.94 -19.25 4.89
N SER A 831 -27.04 -20.58 4.77
CA SER A 831 -28.33 -21.27 4.79
C SER A 831 -28.65 -21.99 6.11
N LEU A 832 -27.82 -21.87 7.13
CA LEU A 832 -28.14 -22.36 8.47
C LEU A 832 -28.83 -21.23 9.27
N PRO A 833 -30.03 -21.45 9.77
CA PRO A 833 -30.70 -20.46 10.65
C PRO A 833 -29.84 -20.29 11.91
N ALA A 834 -29.62 -19.03 12.32
CA ALA A 834 -28.95 -18.71 13.58
C ALA A 834 -29.77 -19.35 14.74
N GLU A 835 -29.21 -20.36 15.38
CA GLU A 835 -29.77 -20.85 16.65
C GLU A 835 -29.54 -19.79 17.73
N PRO A 836 -30.59 -19.56 18.59
CA PRO A 836 -30.44 -18.64 19.70
C PRO A 836 -29.50 -19.23 20.76
N ALA A 837 -28.52 -18.45 21.15
CA ALA A 837 -27.57 -18.80 22.21
C ALA A 837 -28.28 -18.96 23.55
N THR A 838 -28.65 -20.15 23.90
CA THR A 838 -28.85 -20.60 25.31
C THR A 838 -28.86 -22.13 25.39
N GLY A 839 -27.89 -22.70 26.12
CA GLY A 839 -28.01 -24.11 26.54
C GLY A 839 -26.70 -24.87 26.60
N THR A 840 -26.20 -25.05 27.79
CA THR A 840 -25.21 -25.98 28.32
C THR A 840 -25.02 -27.27 27.50
N ILE A 841 -23.73 -27.55 27.12
CA ILE A 841 -23.33 -28.84 26.53
C ILE A 841 -23.30 -29.92 27.61
N PRO A 842 -23.98 -31.07 27.48
CA PRO A 842 -23.74 -32.25 28.29
C PRO A 842 -22.62 -33.09 27.61
N ALA A 843 -21.69 -33.55 28.44
CA ALA A 843 -20.63 -34.47 28.09
C ALA A 843 -21.20 -35.83 27.64
N ILE A 844 -20.69 -36.32 26.48
CA ILE A 844 -20.92 -37.69 26.06
C ILE A 844 -19.71 -38.53 26.51
N THR A 845 -19.97 -39.42 27.46
CA THR A 845 -19.11 -40.57 27.83
C THR A 845 -19.77 -41.87 27.40
N GLU A 846 -19.02 -42.61 26.58
CA GLU A 846 -18.96 -44.08 26.45
C GLU A 846 -20.08 -44.92 25.74
N PRO A 847 -19.75 -46.26 25.46
CA PRO A 847 -18.92 -46.71 24.39
C PRO A 847 -19.61 -47.77 23.48
N LEU A 848 -18.85 -48.21 22.45
CA LEU A 848 -19.12 -49.31 21.55
C LEU A 848 -19.54 -50.66 22.21
N ALA A 849 -20.54 -51.34 21.65
CA ALA A 849 -20.65 -52.76 21.70
C ALA A 849 -21.25 -53.32 20.40
N ASP A 850 -20.59 -54.30 19.87
CA ASP A 850 -20.96 -55.21 18.76
C ASP A 850 -22.35 -55.80 18.87
N ASP A 851 -23.08 -55.98 17.78
CA ASP A 851 -23.63 -57.30 17.49
C ASP A 851 -24.03 -57.49 15.99
N VAL A 852 -23.57 -58.62 15.50
CA VAL A 852 -23.82 -59.22 14.17
C VAL A 852 -25.12 -60.05 14.27
N ARG A 853 -25.99 -59.96 13.24
CA ARG A 853 -26.70 -61.08 12.56
C ARG A 853 -27.97 -60.61 11.83
N SER A 854 -27.91 -60.68 10.55
CA SER A 854 -28.53 -61.71 9.65
C SER A 854 -30.05 -61.71 9.45
N THR A 855 -30.36 -61.88 8.13
CA THR A 855 -31.62 -62.31 7.51
C THR A 855 -32.72 -61.18 7.39
N GLY A 856 -33.33 -60.94 6.27
CA GLY A 856 -33.58 -61.69 5.04
C GLY A 856 -34.91 -61.21 4.49
N GLU A 857 -34.99 -61.14 3.18
CA GLU A 857 -36.17 -61.19 2.33
C GLU A 857 -37.40 -60.25 2.49
N GLY A 858 -37.67 -59.60 1.37
CA GLY A 858 -39.07 -59.67 0.83
C GLY A 858 -39.87 -58.44 0.70
N ALA A 859 -40.06 -58.08 -0.54
CA ALA A 859 -41.02 -57.28 -1.29
C ALA A 859 -40.67 -55.86 -1.61
#